data_39870ec893082117ef2c9d48104774e2
#
_entry.id   39870ec893082117ef2c9d48104774e2
#
_cell.length_a   1.000
_cell.length_b   1.000
_cell.length_c   1.000
_cell.angle_alpha   90.00
_cell.angle_beta   90.00
_cell.angle_gamma   90.00
#
_symmetry.space_group_name_H-M   'P 1'
#
loop_
_entity.id
_entity.type
_entity.pdbx_description
1 polymer ?
#
loop_
_entity_poly.entity_id
_entity_poly.type
_entity_poly.pdbx_seq_one_letter_code
_entity_poly.pdbx_strand_id
1 'polypeptide(L)'
;LGNNAIAQLNIIDNNGLESYDNNYKSLFDVVNQTQTAVGKRFLRESLCNPFSALESHRMISRYDIIDQLIKLKELNEIKCTVGKIKDVERLHRKMAIRSLHPFEFYGLYQSYQCIMKVYALVGENQIIKNYFFKSGLLNKINQFQSEISQSFLIEDLNLYSYNKITGRIYQEGAHKDLDKLIEIINEPYEELHMIVDLFEGFIMKGCSSTSSDNTSSDNTSSKLSLQKKNSGSKSNARGVSSESKSKKTKKAKKTSEESDDESEEERGCGIRVESTETEGFNITVRKPKGDIIKDRLAKMKSVTLKLSTGVKITYNYSDFTFKNLKDKYRISVPKFSLLYRKNFEALEKLKILSLRYYFNDLDRIYLAYSDLLSELVKLVGEFDFLLSGALVAKDYKYCRPVIKKNEESNEESNEDSNEESDEESNEDSDEESNKESNEESNEESDEESNEESDEESNEESENESGDKSDRGSYVKFKELRHPLIERINKETEYIPNDMELGNINNSNGVLLYGLNSSGKTSHMKAIGCSVILAQMGYFVPAKEFIFEPYMALYARITGNDNILKGQSSYDLELDELNAIFTRINSAKDAGLRTLVIGDEICRGTEIISAISIVASTIVSLAASSTSFIFATHFHEVAKLDLIKDLPNVKTFHLKAEYDSVKKCIVYERKLLPGNGPEDYGLLVAEHKIKGNKNFIKYAEQVKNKLMYNFNNGASLNNLTPDVVLSNINMTKGNYNKSLIKSACDICKKIPKGDEKELEVHHINFQKDCNKEGYILGKEYLHKNHLSNLVVLCRKCHNSVHQGEIKIMGYDDTTDGKILNYTRLATNKPFKV
;
A
#
# COMPACT_ATOMS: atom_id res chain seq x y z
N LEU A 1 -4.13 13.04 16.22
CA LEU A 1 -2.83 12.61 16.72
C LEU A 1 -2.02 13.83 17.20
N GLY A 2 -1.47 13.78 18.42
CA GLY A 2 -0.74 14.89 19.02
C GLY A 2 0.72 14.55 19.37
N ASN A 3 1.52 15.57 19.75
CA ASN A 3 2.86 15.44 20.29
C ASN A 3 3.79 14.52 19.48
N ASN A 4 3.92 14.77 18.16
CA ASN A 4 4.75 13.96 17.27
C ASN A 4 4.39 12.44 17.27
N ALA A 5 3.18 12.06 17.68
CA ALA A 5 2.74 10.65 17.73
C ALA A 5 2.99 9.91 16.41
N ILE A 6 2.84 10.58 15.26
CA ILE A 6 3.13 10.02 13.94
C ILE A 6 4.58 9.52 13.85
N ALA A 7 5.54 10.32 14.31
CA ALA A 7 6.95 9.96 14.29
C ALA A 7 7.29 8.94 15.39
N GLN A 8 6.80 9.16 16.60
CA GLN A 8 7.12 8.33 17.77
C GLN A 8 6.54 6.91 17.67
N LEU A 9 5.39 6.74 17.04
CA LEU A 9 4.77 5.44 16.76
C LEU A 9 5.23 4.82 15.43
N ASN A 10 6.14 5.48 14.70
CA ASN A 10 6.60 5.03 13.38
C ASN A 10 5.45 4.84 12.37
N ILE A 11 4.49 5.76 12.34
CA ILE A 11 3.32 5.66 11.46
C ILE A 11 3.73 5.89 10.00
N ILE A 12 4.58 6.90 9.75
CA ILE A 12 5.12 7.23 8.43
C ILE A 12 6.63 7.38 8.55
N ASP A 13 7.37 6.95 7.53
CA ASP A 13 8.83 7.10 7.48
C ASP A 13 9.22 8.59 7.51
N ASN A 14 9.91 8.98 8.57
CA ASN A 14 10.59 10.27 8.70
C ASN A 14 12.08 10.04 8.46
N ASN A 15 12.50 10.07 7.21
CA ASN A 15 13.85 10.02 6.67
C ASN A 15 14.99 10.07 7.70
N GLY A 16 15.37 8.98 8.30
CA GLY A 16 16.47 8.98 9.26
C GLY A 16 16.73 7.69 10.04
N LEU A 17 15.82 6.75 10.07
CA LEU A 17 16.08 5.47 10.72
C LEU A 17 16.72 4.51 9.70
N GLU A 18 17.98 4.12 9.95
CA GLU A 18 18.58 2.97 9.29
C GLU A 18 17.78 1.73 9.67
N SER A 19 16.95 1.28 8.75
CA SER A 19 16.14 0.07 8.93
C SER A 19 16.96 -1.15 8.52
N TYR A 20 16.97 -2.17 9.35
CA TYR A 20 17.57 -3.48 9.05
C TYR A 20 16.86 -4.19 7.87
N ASP A 21 15.62 -3.84 7.55
CA ASP A 21 14.89 -4.33 6.38
C ASP A 21 14.48 -3.13 5.51
N ASN A 22 14.99 -3.07 4.29
CA ASN A 22 14.69 -2.00 3.33
C ASN A 22 13.22 -1.95 2.90
N ASN A 23 12.40 -2.96 3.25
CA ASN A 23 11.01 -3.07 2.80
C ASN A 23 10.00 -2.44 3.76
N TYR A 24 10.26 -2.45 5.07
CA TYR A 24 9.32 -1.99 6.09
C TYR A 24 10.01 -1.02 7.06
N LYS A 25 9.72 0.26 6.93
CA LYS A 25 10.27 1.32 7.80
C LYS A 25 9.23 1.93 8.72
N SER A 26 7.95 1.80 8.37
CA SER A 26 6.83 2.42 9.06
C SER A 26 5.58 1.55 9.02
N LEU A 27 4.57 1.91 9.82
CA LEU A 27 3.25 1.29 9.76
C LEU A 27 2.66 1.43 8.36
N PHE A 28 2.84 2.58 7.72
CA PHE A 28 2.40 2.80 6.35
C PHE A 28 2.94 1.74 5.39
N ASP A 29 4.23 1.38 5.48
CA ASP A 29 4.82 0.37 4.58
C ASP A 29 4.22 -1.02 4.80
N VAL A 30 3.82 -1.35 6.03
CA VAL A 30 3.18 -2.62 6.36
C VAL A 30 1.78 -2.72 5.75
N VAL A 31 0.99 -1.65 5.85
CA VAL A 31 -0.42 -1.68 5.43
C VAL A 31 -0.65 -1.18 4.01
N ASN A 32 0.39 -0.72 3.33
CA ASN A 32 0.29 -0.20 1.97
C ASN A 32 0.30 -1.32 0.93
N GLN A 33 -0.85 -1.88 0.66
CA GLN A 33 -1.11 -2.75 -0.49
C GLN A 33 -1.94 -2.06 -1.59
N THR A 34 -2.01 -0.73 -1.56
CA THR A 34 -2.72 0.07 -2.58
C THR A 34 -2.11 -0.12 -3.96
N GLN A 35 -2.95 -0.10 -4.98
CA GLN A 35 -2.58 -0.34 -6.37
C GLN A 35 -2.43 0.96 -7.16
N THR A 36 -3.02 2.07 -6.67
CA THR A 36 -3.06 3.37 -7.35
C THR A 36 -2.34 4.46 -6.55
N ALA A 37 -1.88 5.49 -7.26
CA ALA A 37 -1.29 6.66 -6.60
C ALA A 37 -2.33 7.43 -5.75
N VAL A 38 -3.59 7.43 -6.16
CA VAL A 38 -4.70 8.07 -5.44
C VAL A 38 -4.96 7.31 -4.13
N GLY A 39 -5.10 5.99 -4.17
CA GLY A 39 -5.28 5.15 -2.98
C GLY A 39 -4.11 5.26 -2.00
N LYS A 40 -2.88 5.34 -2.53
CA LYS A 40 -1.69 5.57 -1.68
C LYS A 40 -1.74 6.89 -0.93
N ARG A 41 -2.18 7.98 -1.57
CA ARG A 41 -2.37 9.28 -0.89
C ARG A 41 -3.49 9.20 0.14
N PHE A 42 -4.61 8.57 -0.21
CA PHE A 42 -5.75 8.38 0.70
C PHE A 42 -5.37 7.58 1.95
N LEU A 43 -4.62 6.48 1.80
CA LEU A 43 -4.09 5.69 2.91
C LEU A 43 -3.18 6.52 3.83
N ARG A 44 -2.27 7.31 3.24
CA ARG A 44 -1.36 8.15 4.02
C ARG A 44 -2.13 9.21 4.83
N GLU A 45 -3.11 9.84 4.22
CA GLU A 45 -3.99 10.82 4.86
C GLU A 45 -4.81 10.19 5.99
N SER A 46 -5.41 9.01 5.76
CA SER A 46 -6.20 8.30 6.77
C SER A 46 -5.36 7.86 7.98
N LEU A 47 -4.10 7.46 7.79
CA LEU A 47 -3.18 7.15 8.87
C LEU A 47 -2.80 8.37 9.72
N CYS A 48 -2.66 9.54 9.08
CA CYS A 48 -2.35 10.78 9.79
C CYS A 48 -3.59 11.37 10.50
N ASN A 49 -4.78 11.14 9.93
CA ASN A 49 -6.05 11.70 10.39
C ASN A 49 -7.08 10.56 10.58
N PRO A 50 -6.88 9.67 11.57
CA PRO A 50 -7.87 8.65 11.90
C PRO A 50 -9.17 9.31 12.39
N PHE A 51 -10.29 8.62 12.25
CA PHE A 51 -11.58 9.11 12.71
C PHE A 51 -11.60 9.31 14.22
N SER A 52 -12.37 10.29 14.66
CA SER A 52 -12.64 10.54 16.06
C SER A 52 -13.80 9.66 16.57
N ALA A 53 -14.01 9.64 17.88
CA ALA A 53 -15.12 8.92 18.50
C ALA A 53 -16.49 9.30 17.93
N LEU A 54 -16.65 10.53 17.45
CA LEU A 54 -17.92 11.03 16.87
C LEU A 54 -18.23 10.39 15.51
N GLU A 55 -17.23 9.80 14.86
CA GLU A 55 -17.35 9.23 13.52
C GLU A 55 -17.39 7.69 13.52
N SER A 56 -17.82 7.08 14.64
CA SER A 56 -17.84 5.61 14.80
C SER A 56 -18.62 4.88 13.69
N HIS A 57 -19.71 5.49 13.19
CA HIS A 57 -20.49 4.94 12.08
C HIS A 57 -19.66 4.77 10.80
N ARG A 58 -18.71 5.69 10.54
CA ARG A 58 -17.81 5.61 9.37
C ARG A 58 -16.80 4.47 9.53
N MET A 59 -16.29 4.25 10.75
CA MET A 59 -15.41 3.12 11.04
C MET A 59 -16.13 1.79 10.78
N ILE A 60 -17.36 1.62 11.32
CA ILE A 60 -18.17 0.43 11.14
C ILE A 60 -18.43 0.17 9.65
N SER A 61 -18.84 1.20 8.92
CA SER A 61 -19.07 1.08 7.47
C SER A 61 -17.82 0.58 6.73
N ARG A 62 -16.63 1.07 7.08
CA ARG A 62 -15.35 0.60 6.50
C ARG A 62 -15.04 -0.84 6.87
N TYR A 63 -15.28 -1.25 8.12
CA TYR A 63 -15.12 -2.66 8.53
C TYR A 63 -16.05 -3.57 7.73
N ASP A 64 -17.31 -3.17 7.52
CA ASP A 64 -18.28 -3.94 6.76
C ASP A 64 -17.81 -4.15 5.33
N ILE A 65 -17.30 -3.09 4.69
CA ILE A 65 -16.75 -3.18 3.32
C ILE A 65 -15.54 -4.10 3.26
N ILE A 66 -14.60 -4.00 4.21
CA ILE A 66 -13.43 -4.87 4.28
C ILE A 66 -13.87 -6.34 4.43
N ASP A 67 -14.83 -6.63 5.32
CA ASP A 67 -15.40 -7.97 5.48
C ASP A 67 -16.00 -8.51 4.17
N GLN A 68 -16.74 -7.67 3.46
CA GLN A 68 -17.32 -8.06 2.19
C GLN A 68 -16.25 -8.31 1.11
N LEU A 69 -15.25 -7.44 1.02
CA LEU A 69 -14.14 -7.60 0.06
C LEU A 69 -13.34 -8.88 0.30
N ILE A 70 -13.07 -9.25 1.55
CA ILE A 70 -12.36 -10.49 1.90
C ILE A 70 -13.12 -11.73 1.41
N LYS A 71 -14.46 -11.70 1.45
CA LYS A 71 -15.33 -12.82 1.03
C LYS A 71 -15.44 -12.97 -0.47
N LEU A 72 -15.09 -11.94 -1.26
CA LEU A 72 -15.16 -12.00 -2.72
C LEU A 72 -14.13 -12.98 -3.29
N LYS A 73 -14.58 -13.87 -4.17
CA LYS A 73 -13.72 -14.79 -4.92
C LYS A 73 -12.83 -14.04 -5.92
N GLU A 74 -13.36 -12.98 -6.47
CA GLU A 74 -12.76 -12.12 -7.50
C GLU A 74 -11.75 -11.10 -6.94
N LEU A 75 -11.44 -11.12 -5.64
CA LEU A 75 -10.57 -10.14 -4.97
C LEU A 75 -9.24 -9.89 -5.71
N ASN A 76 -8.60 -10.95 -6.20
CA ASN A 76 -7.34 -10.84 -6.95
C ASN A 76 -7.54 -10.20 -8.35
N GLU A 77 -8.66 -10.48 -9.02
CA GLU A 77 -8.97 -9.85 -10.29
C GLU A 77 -9.31 -8.37 -10.11
N ILE A 78 -10.03 -8.03 -9.04
CA ILE A 78 -10.29 -6.64 -8.63
C ILE A 78 -8.96 -5.92 -8.39
N LYS A 79 -8.04 -6.51 -7.61
CA LYS A 79 -6.69 -5.97 -7.38
C LYS A 79 -5.96 -5.68 -8.70
N CYS A 80 -5.94 -6.64 -9.61
CA CYS A 80 -5.29 -6.48 -10.92
C CYS A 80 -5.99 -5.41 -11.79
N THR A 81 -7.30 -5.25 -11.68
CA THR A 81 -8.08 -4.26 -12.43
C THR A 81 -7.84 -2.86 -11.88
N VAL A 82 -7.88 -2.68 -10.57
CA VAL A 82 -7.57 -1.41 -9.89
C VAL A 82 -6.13 -0.97 -10.22
N GLY A 83 -5.18 -1.90 -10.29
CA GLY A 83 -3.79 -1.62 -10.66
C GLY A 83 -3.59 -1.06 -12.07
N LYS A 84 -4.60 -1.13 -12.95
CA LYS A 84 -4.56 -0.52 -14.29
C LYS A 84 -5.03 0.93 -14.29
N ILE A 85 -5.71 1.38 -13.24
CA ILE A 85 -6.21 2.75 -13.11
C ILE A 85 -5.00 3.69 -12.94
N LYS A 86 -4.94 4.69 -13.81
CA LYS A 86 -3.91 5.73 -13.77
C LYS A 86 -4.15 6.70 -12.61
N ASP A 87 -3.22 7.61 -12.37
CA ASP A 87 -3.41 8.69 -11.41
C ASP A 87 -4.47 9.69 -11.93
N VAL A 88 -5.74 9.34 -11.74
CA VAL A 88 -6.88 10.10 -12.26
C VAL A 88 -6.90 11.53 -11.72
N GLU A 89 -6.54 11.76 -10.47
CA GLU A 89 -6.45 13.09 -9.88
C GLU A 89 -5.46 13.99 -10.62
N ARG A 90 -4.26 13.47 -10.89
CA ARG A 90 -3.24 14.18 -11.65
C ARG A 90 -3.68 14.44 -13.09
N LEU A 91 -4.36 13.48 -13.71
CA LEU A 91 -4.86 13.63 -15.09
C LEU A 91 -6.00 14.63 -15.17
N HIS A 92 -6.95 14.65 -14.22
CA HIS A 92 -7.99 15.69 -14.13
C HIS A 92 -7.40 17.09 -13.95
N ARG A 93 -6.37 17.23 -13.09
CA ARG A 93 -5.66 18.48 -12.95
C ARG A 93 -4.99 18.91 -14.26
N LYS A 94 -4.37 17.97 -15.00
CA LYS A 94 -3.79 18.27 -16.32
C LYS A 94 -4.86 18.69 -17.33
N MET A 95 -6.06 18.11 -17.27
CA MET A 95 -7.20 18.51 -18.09
C MET A 95 -7.57 19.96 -17.79
N ALA A 96 -7.76 20.32 -16.52
CA ALA A 96 -8.11 21.67 -16.08
C ALA A 96 -7.11 22.75 -16.53
N ILE A 97 -5.81 22.43 -16.57
CA ILE A 97 -4.76 23.40 -16.97
C ILE A 97 -4.31 23.22 -18.45
N ARG A 98 -5.09 22.52 -19.27
CA ARG A 98 -4.84 22.29 -20.71
C ARG A 98 -3.46 21.68 -21.00
N SER A 99 -3.01 20.77 -20.14
CA SER A 99 -1.71 20.09 -20.28
C SER A 99 -1.82 18.56 -20.42
N LEU A 100 -3.03 18.04 -20.66
CA LEU A 100 -3.34 16.63 -20.81
C LEU A 100 -3.11 16.20 -22.26
N HIS A 101 -2.06 15.42 -22.54
CA HIS A 101 -1.79 14.90 -23.88
C HIS A 101 -2.88 13.92 -24.36
N PRO A 102 -3.10 13.76 -25.68
CA PRO A 102 -4.07 12.79 -26.19
C PRO A 102 -3.85 11.36 -25.68
N PHE A 103 -2.63 10.84 -25.63
CA PHE A 103 -2.34 9.52 -25.07
C PHE A 103 -2.62 9.42 -23.55
N GLU A 104 -2.47 10.52 -22.81
CA GLU A 104 -2.86 10.57 -21.39
C GLU A 104 -4.39 10.56 -21.23
N PHE A 105 -5.11 11.23 -22.15
CA PHE A 105 -6.57 11.21 -22.18
C PHE A 105 -7.12 9.81 -22.49
N TYR A 106 -6.48 9.08 -23.42
CA TYR A 106 -6.74 7.66 -23.61
C TYR A 106 -6.56 6.86 -22.30
N GLY A 107 -5.44 7.05 -21.60
CA GLY A 107 -5.18 6.39 -20.31
C GLY A 107 -6.22 6.74 -19.24
N LEU A 108 -6.74 7.96 -19.25
CA LEU A 108 -7.82 8.39 -18.37
C LEU A 108 -9.14 7.68 -18.71
N TYR A 109 -9.50 7.63 -20.00
CA TYR A 109 -10.68 6.90 -20.47
C TYR A 109 -10.64 5.42 -20.11
N GLN A 110 -9.50 4.75 -20.30
CA GLN A 110 -9.28 3.36 -19.90
C GLN A 110 -9.43 3.18 -18.38
N SER A 111 -9.05 4.17 -17.58
CA SER A 111 -9.23 4.14 -16.13
C SER A 111 -10.71 4.12 -15.74
N TYR A 112 -11.55 4.86 -16.43
CA TYR A 112 -13.01 4.81 -16.20
C TYR A 112 -13.61 3.46 -16.61
N GLN A 113 -13.12 2.84 -17.68
CA GLN A 113 -13.54 1.48 -18.06
C GLN A 113 -13.13 0.46 -16.97
N CYS A 114 -11.96 0.63 -16.34
CA CYS A 114 -11.56 -0.20 -15.21
C CYS A 114 -12.48 -0.02 -14.01
N ILE A 115 -12.97 1.19 -13.71
CA ILE A 115 -13.95 1.43 -12.64
C ILE A 115 -15.25 0.68 -12.93
N MET A 116 -15.76 0.73 -14.17
CA MET A 116 -16.96 -0.03 -14.58
C MET A 116 -16.73 -1.54 -14.48
N LYS A 117 -15.52 -2.02 -14.83
CA LYS A 117 -15.17 -3.43 -14.65
C LYS A 117 -15.13 -3.82 -13.18
N VAL A 118 -14.59 -2.97 -12.28
CA VAL A 118 -14.65 -3.22 -10.84
C VAL A 118 -16.08 -3.34 -10.35
N TYR A 119 -16.97 -2.45 -10.77
CA TYR A 119 -18.40 -2.56 -10.45
C TYR A 119 -19.02 -3.91 -10.88
N ALA A 120 -18.68 -4.39 -12.08
CA ALA A 120 -19.13 -5.70 -12.54
C ALA A 120 -18.53 -6.86 -11.72
N LEU A 121 -17.26 -6.79 -11.35
CA LEU A 121 -16.54 -7.80 -10.55
C LEU A 121 -17.04 -7.88 -9.09
N VAL A 122 -17.55 -6.80 -8.54
CA VAL A 122 -18.21 -6.80 -7.21
C VAL A 122 -19.47 -7.69 -7.23
N GLY A 123 -20.01 -7.97 -8.44
CA GLY A 123 -21.12 -8.90 -8.64
C GLY A 123 -22.42 -8.40 -7.99
N GLU A 124 -23.05 -9.25 -7.19
CA GLU A 124 -24.34 -8.95 -6.54
C GLU A 124 -24.18 -8.38 -5.11
N ASN A 125 -22.96 -8.07 -4.68
CA ASN A 125 -22.74 -7.55 -3.34
C ASN A 125 -23.29 -6.12 -3.18
N GLN A 126 -24.53 -6.03 -2.67
CA GLN A 126 -25.24 -4.77 -2.50
C GLN A 126 -24.57 -3.83 -1.48
N ILE A 127 -23.89 -4.36 -0.46
CA ILE A 127 -23.23 -3.55 0.57
C ILE A 127 -22.12 -2.72 -0.07
N ILE A 128 -21.24 -3.36 -0.87
CA ILE A 128 -20.16 -2.66 -1.58
C ILE A 128 -20.75 -1.69 -2.62
N LYS A 129 -21.77 -2.14 -3.38
CA LYS A 129 -22.42 -1.29 -4.39
C LYS A 129 -23.04 -0.04 -3.80
N ASN A 130 -23.80 -0.18 -2.71
CA ASN A 130 -24.46 0.96 -2.05
C ASN A 130 -23.46 1.93 -1.44
N TYR A 131 -22.33 1.44 -0.97
CA TYR A 131 -21.28 2.30 -0.39
C TYR A 131 -20.57 3.15 -1.44
N PHE A 132 -20.13 2.54 -2.54
CA PHE A 132 -19.29 3.20 -3.56
C PHE A 132 -20.05 3.75 -4.75
N PHE A 133 -21.11 3.06 -5.19
CA PHE A 133 -21.80 3.38 -6.43
C PHE A 133 -23.22 3.88 -6.13
N LYS A 134 -23.29 5.10 -5.59
CA LYS A 134 -24.57 5.76 -5.28
C LYS A 134 -25.47 5.82 -6.49
N SER A 135 -26.79 5.92 -6.25
CA SER A 135 -27.79 5.99 -7.31
C SER A 135 -27.46 7.09 -8.34
N GLY A 136 -27.46 6.71 -9.61
CA GLY A 136 -27.19 7.62 -10.73
C GLY A 136 -25.70 7.81 -11.11
N LEU A 137 -24.71 7.44 -10.27
CA LEU A 137 -23.30 7.60 -10.61
C LEU A 137 -22.90 6.81 -11.87
N LEU A 138 -23.35 5.57 -11.99
CA LEU A 138 -23.07 4.72 -13.17
C LEU A 138 -23.64 5.32 -14.45
N ASN A 139 -24.85 5.87 -14.38
CA ASN A 139 -25.47 6.54 -15.53
C ASN A 139 -24.66 7.77 -15.94
N LYS A 140 -24.19 8.56 -15.00
CA LYS A 140 -23.31 9.70 -15.27
C LYS A 140 -21.98 9.27 -15.91
N ILE A 141 -21.36 8.18 -15.41
CA ILE A 141 -20.12 7.63 -16.00
C ILE A 141 -20.37 7.15 -17.42
N ASN A 142 -21.45 6.41 -17.65
CA ASN A 142 -21.81 5.91 -18.98
C ASN A 142 -22.10 7.05 -19.97
N GLN A 143 -22.85 8.07 -19.53
CA GLN A 143 -23.13 9.28 -20.33
C GLN A 143 -21.83 9.99 -20.70
N PHE A 144 -20.95 10.20 -19.73
CA PHE A 144 -19.65 10.82 -19.91
C PHE A 144 -18.76 10.05 -20.89
N GLN A 145 -18.67 8.71 -20.75
CA GLN A 145 -17.92 7.86 -21.68
C GLN A 145 -18.51 7.86 -23.09
N SER A 146 -19.85 7.85 -23.19
CA SER A 146 -20.55 7.93 -24.49
C SER A 146 -20.24 9.24 -25.20
N GLU A 147 -20.28 10.38 -24.51
CA GLU A 147 -19.97 11.69 -25.08
C GLU A 147 -18.52 11.75 -25.60
N ILE A 148 -17.56 11.24 -24.83
CA ILE A 148 -16.17 11.18 -25.25
C ILE A 148 -16.01 10.31 -26.50
N SER A 149 -16.61 9.11 -26.51
CA SER A 149 -16.49 8.15 -27.62
C SER A 149 -17.20 8.60 -28.90
N GLN A 150 -18.23 9.42 -28.78
CA GLN A 150 -18.90 10.05 -29.93
C GLN A 150 -18.04 11.14 -30.56
N SER A 151 -17.24 11.83 -29.78
CA SER A 151 -16.41 12.94 -30.27
C SER A 151 -15.03 12.47 -30.76
N PHE A 152 -14.40 11.53 -30.02
CA PHE A 152 -13.02 11.15 -30.24
C PHE A 152 -12.86 9.71 -30.75
N LEU A 153 -11.84 9.49 -31.58
CA LEU A 153 -11.32 8.15 -31.91
C LEU A 153 -10.41 7.67 -30.76
N ILE A 154 -11.01 7.00 -29.79
CA ILE A 154 -10.37 6.69 -28.51
C ILE A 154 -9.05 5.92 -28.67
N GLU A 155 -9.03 4.87 -29.49
CA GLU A 155 -7.81 4.04 -29.67
C GLU A 155 -6.68 4.83 -30.36
N ASP A 156 -7.02 5.72 -31.28
CA ASP A 156 -6.04 6.52 -32.01
C ASP A 156 -5.42 7.62 -31.14
N LEU A 157 -6.14 8.10 -30.11
CA LEU A 157 -5.58 9.04 -29.14
C LEU A 157 -4.27 8.53 -28.51
N ASN A 158 -4.14 7.22 -28.30
CA ASN A 158 -2.94 6.60 -27.71
C ASN A 158 -1.67 6.82 -28.54
N LEU A 159 -1.80 7.11 -29.84
CA LEU A 159 -0.70 7.29 -30.77
C LEU A 159 -0.11 8.71 -30.74
N TYR A 160 -0.82 9.67 -30.13
CA TYR A 160 -0.53 11.09 -30.34
C TYR A 160 -0.14 11.84 -29.06
N SER A 161 0.82 12.76 -29.25
CA SER A 161 1.18 13.81 -28.29
C SER A 161 1.01 15.19 -28.95
N TYR A 162 1.11 16.27 -28.19
CA TYR A 162 0.99 17.63 -28.73
C TYR A 162 1.90 17.92 -29.92
N ASN A 163 3.10 17.35 -29.90
CA ASN A 163 4.10 17.59 -30.96
C ASN A 163 3.94 16.65 -32.15
N LYS A 164 3.20 15.54 -31.99
CA LYS A 164 3.09 14.49 -33.00
C LYS A 164 1.62 14.11 -33.20
N ILE A 165 0.86 14.94 -33.91
CA ILE A 165 -0.48 14.63 -34.40
C ILE A 165 -0.38 14.55 -35.93
N THR A 166 -0.35 13.34 -36.46
CA THR A 166 -0.18 13.06 -37.89
C THR A 166 -1.42 12.43 -38.53
N GLY A 167 -2.48 12.23 -37.74
CA GLY A 167 -3.70 11.61 -38.20
C GLY A 167 -4.92 12.10 -37.45
N ARG A 168 -6.00 11.37 -37.61
CA ARG A 168 -7.33 11.69 -37.07
C ARG A 168 -7.39 11.36 -35.58
N ILE A 169 -7.83 12.32 -34.77
CA ILE A 169 -8.12 12.13 -33.33
C ILE A 169 -9.62 12.26 -33.01
N TYR A 170 -10.40 12.78 -33.95
CA TYR A 170 -11.84 12.99 -33.85
C TYR A 170 -12.60 12.02 -34.73
N GLN A 171 -13.85 11.69 -34.36
CA GLN A 171 -14.76 10.94 -35.21
C GLN A 171 -15.05 11.71 -36.51
N GLU A 172 -15.37 10.97 -37.56
CA GLU A 172 -15.74 11.56 -38.85
C GLU A 172 -17.05 12.36 -38.71
N GLY A 173 -17.06 13.55 -39.26
CA GLY A 173 -18.20 14.46 -39.14
C GLY A 173 -18.18 15.36 -37.91
N ALA A 174 -17.33 15.11 -36.91
CA ALA A 174 -17.22 15.97 -35.71
C ALA A 174 -16.73 17.38 -36.06
N HIS A 175 -15.76 17.50 -36.95
CA HIS A 175 -15.20 18.75 -37.42
C HIS A 175 -14.93 18.72 -38.93
N LYS A 176 -15.79 19.33 -39.73
CA LYS A 176 -15.71 19.34 -41.21
C LYS A 176 -14.37 19.87 -41.76
N ASP A 177 -13.72 20.78 -41.04
CA ASP A 177 -12.44 21.35 -41.46
C ASP A 177 -11.29 20.35 -41.30
N LEU A 178 -11.36 19.53 -40.27
CA LEU A 178 -10.39 18.44 -40.05
C LEU A 178 -10.58 17.34 -41.09
N ASP A 179 -11.86 17.00 -41.41
CA ASP A 179 -12.16 15.98 -42.42
C ASP A 179 -11.59 16.37 -43.79
N LYS A 180 -11.79 17.63 -44.22
CA LYS A 180 -11.19 18.14 -45.47
C LYS A 180 -9.68 18.10 -45.47
N LEU A 181 -9.02 18.41 -44.32
CA LEU A 181 -7.56 18.30 -44.22
C LEU A 181 -7.06 16.87 -44.34
N ILE A 182 -7.80 15.92 -43.73
CA ILE A 182 -7.48 14.49 -43.83
C ILE A 182 -7.63 13.98 -45.27
N GLU A 183 -8.64 14.46 -46.03
CA GLU A 183 -8.76 14.16 -47.46
C GLU A 183 -7.57 14.66 -48.23
N ILE A 184 -7.14 15.93 -48.02
CA ILE A 184 -5.97 16.51 -48.66
C ILE A 184 -4.66 15.76 -48.28
N ILE A 185 -4.55 15.28 -47.07
CA ILE A 185 -3.39 14.49 -46.60
C ILE A 185 -3.35 13.11 -47.26
N ASN A 186 -4.49 12.48 -47.51
CA ASN A 186 -4.58 11.15 -48.12
C ASN A 186 -4.44 11.15 -49.65
N GLU A 187 -4.81 12.24 -50.30
CA GLU A 187 -4.74 12.36 -51.79
C GLU A 187 -3.35 11.98 -52.35
N PRO A 188 -2.22 12.49 -51.83
CA PRO A 188 -0.91 12.10 -52.33
C PRO A 188 -0.56 10.62 -52.21
N TYR A 189 -1.01 9.99 -51.14
CA TYR A 189 -0.77 8.57 -50.90
C TYR A 189 -1.55 7.67 -51.87
N GLU A 190 -2.78 8.03 -52.23
CA GLU A 190 -3.52 7.32 -53.28
C GLU A 190 -2.76 7.31 -54.59
N GLU A 191 -2.26 8.48 -55.02
CA GLU A 191 -1.49 8.63 -56.27
C GLU A 191 -0.17 7.83 -56.22
N LEU A 192 0.56 7.89 -55.08
CA LEU A 192 1.80 7.13 -54.87
C LEU A 192 1.56 5.62 -54.85
N HIS A 193 0.48 5.15 -54.18
CA HIS A 193 0.12 3.73 -54.14
C HIS A 193 -0.24 3.20 -55.53
N MET A 194 -0.97 3.95 -56.32
CA MET A 194 -1.29 3.55 -57.71
C MET A 194 -0.01 3.43 -58.56
N ILE A 195 0.97 4.30 -58.37
CA ILE A 195 2.26 4.19 -59.05
C ILE A 195 3.03 2.96 -58.58
N VAL A 196 3.02 2.67 -57.28
CA VAL A 196 3.67 1.47 -56.72
C VAL A 196 2.99 0.21 -57.26
N ASP A 197 1.66 0.13 -57.27
CA ASP A 197 0.89 -0.99 -57.81
C ASP A 197 1.19 -1.23 -59.28
N LEU A 198 1.36 -0.14 -60.06
CA LEU A 198 1.78 -0.19 -61.46
C LEU A 198 3.20 -0.79 -61.56
N PHE A 199 4.14 -0.33 -60.72
CA PHE A 199 5.51 -0.83 -60.73
C PHE A 199 5.61 -2.30 -60.27
N GLU A 200 4.77 -2.72 -59.34
CA GLU A 200 4.62 -4.12 -58.92
C GLU A 200 4.13 -4.97 -60.09
N GLY A 201 3.10 -4.49 -60.81
CA GLY A 201 2.59 -5.14 -62.03
C GLY A 201 3.69 -5.25 -63.13
N PHE A 202 4.58 -4.29 -63.22
CA PHE A 202 5.77 -4.39 -64.13
C PHE A 202 6.74 -5.49 -63.72
N ILE A 203 7.03 -5.64 -62.44
CA ILE A 203 7.93 -6.65 -61.91
C ILE A 203 7.30 -8.05 -62.05
N MET A 204 6.02 -8.23 -61.71
CA MET A 204 5.35 -9.52 -61.82
C MET A 204 5.31 -10.06 -63.24
N LYS A 205 4.90 -9.22 -64.21
CA LYS A 205 4.90 -9.59 -65.62
C LYS A 205 6.31 -9.84 -66.20
N GLY A 206 7.38 -9.43 -65.49
CA GLY A 206 8.78 -9.70 -65.89
C GLY A 206 9.31 -11.07 -65.43
N CYS A 207 8.72 -11.63 -64.38
CA CYS A 207 9.07 -12.96 -63.88
C CYS A 207 8.41 -14.12 -64.65
N SER A 208 7.31 -13.85 -65.42
CA SER A 208 6.56 -14.87 -66.16
C SER A 208 7.10 -15.17 -67.57
N SER A 209 8.21 -14.58 -67.98
CA SER A 209 8.77 -14.80 -69.31
C SER A 209 9.90 -15.86 -69.41
N THR A 210 10.04 -16.74 -68.40
CA THR A 210 10.99 -17.85 -68.44
C THR A 210 10.38 -19.23 -68.15
N SER A 211 9.04 -19.42 -68.36
CA SER A 211 8.46 -20.74 -68.51
C SER A 211 7.28 -20.64 -69.46
N SER A 212 7.48 -21.20 -70.64
CA SER A 212 6.39 -21.52 -71.59
C SER A 212 5.54 -22.61 -70.97
N ASP A 213 4.24 -22.37 -70.83
CA ASP A 213 3.19 -23.17 -71.41
C ASP A 213 1.79 -22.61 -71.06
N ASN A 214 0.95 -22.74 -72.09
CA ASN A 214 -0.43 -22.41 -72.21
C ASN A 214 -1.34 -22.78 -71.03
N THR A 215 -2.30 -21.86 -70.68
CA THR A 215 -3.74 -22.12 -70.87
C THR A 215 -4.58 -20.88 -70.43
N SER A 216 -5.48 -20.56 -71.38
CA SER A 216 -6.77 -19.88 -71.31
C SER A 216 -7.23 -19.07 -70.12
N SER A 217 -7.54 -17.80 -70.42
CA SER A 217 -8.69 -16.98 -69.99
C SER A 217 -9.51 -17.43 -68.82
N ASP A 218 -9.61 -16.56 -67.77
CA ASP A 218 -10.92 -16.11 -67.32
C ASP A 218 -10.80 -14.82 -66.50
N ASN A 219 -11.68 -13.90 -66.86
CA ASN A 219 -11.93 -12.64 -66.14
C ASN A 219 -12.64 -12.93 -64.83
N THR A 220 -12.06 -12.56 -63.72
CA THR A 220 -12.83 -12.31 -62.51
C THR A 220 -12.27 -11.12 -61.76
N SER A 221 -13.04 -10.04 -61.77
CA SER A 221 -12.92 -8.87 -60.93
C SER A 221 -13.09 -9.28 -59.47
N SER A 222 -12.05 -9.33 -58.68
CA SER A 222 -12.10 -9.50 -57.24
C SER A 222 -12.12 -8.16 -56.50
N LYS A 223 -13.30 -7.82 -56.00
CA LYS A 223 -13.47 -6.80 -54.97
C LYS A 223 -12.70 -7.24 -53.72
N LEU A 224 -11.62 -6.53 -53.33
CA LEU A 224 -10.97 -6.71 -52.06
C LEU A 224 -11.77 -5.98 -50.97
N SER A 225 -12.47 -6.76 -50.17
CA SER A 225 -13.03 -6.35 -48.90
C SER A 225 -11.91 -6.36 -47.82
N LEU A 226 -11.78 -5.27 -47.10
CA LEU A 226 -10.94 -5.16 -45.90
C LEU A 226 -11.44 -6.10 -44.81
N GLN A 227 -10.80 -7.25 -44.65
CA GLN A 227 -10.95 -8.09 -43.46
C GLN A 227 -9.82 -7.82 -42.48
N LYS A 228 -10.16 -7.24 -41.35
CA LYS A 228 -9.29 -7.21 -40.15
C LYS A 228 -8.98 -8.65 -39.72
N LYS A 229 -7.76 -9.09 -39.82
CA LYS A 229 -7.29 -10.31 -39.17
C LYS A 229 -6.85 -9.97 -37.74
N ASN A 230 -7.64 -10.39 -36.78
CA ASN A 230 -7.23 -10.52 -35.40
C ASN A 230 -6.20 -11.65 -35.28
N SER A 231 -4.95 -11.33 -34.98
CA SER A 231 -3.96 -12.31 -34.55
C SER A 231 -3.84 -12.27 -33.05
N GLY A 232 -4.45 -13.26 -32.40
CA GLY A 232 -4.23 -13.55 -30.99
C GLY A 232 -2.83 -14.10 -30.77
N SER A 233 -2.01 -13.40 -30.03
CA SER A 233 -0.71 -13.90 -29.57
C SER A 233 -0.86 -14.54 -28.20
N LYS A 234 -0.55 -15.84 -28.11
CA LYS A 234 -0.37 -16.57 -26.86
C LYS A 234 0.89 -16.07 -26.16
N SER A 235 0.73 -15.55 -24.96
CA SER A 235 1.84 -15.19 -24.07
C SER A 235 2.39 -16.47 -23.40
N ASN A 236 3.66 -16.79 -23.67
CA ASN A 236 4.46 -17.68 -22.84
C ASN A 236 5.25 -16.84 -21.84
N ALA A 237 4.91 -17.01 -20.56
CA ALA A 237 5.67 -16.46 -19.46
C ALA A 237 6.97 -17.23 -19.26
N ARG A 238 8.11 -16.56 -19.34
CA ARG A 238 9.36 -16.99 -18.70
C ARG A 238 9.99 -15.78 -18.01
N GLY A 239 10.10 -15.92 -16.69
CA GLY A 239 10.75 -14.94 -15.83
C GLY A 239 12.26 -14.90 -16.08
N VAL A 240 12.82 -13.70 -16.00
CA VAL A 240 14.27 -13.49 -15.87
C VAL A 240 14.51 -12.50 -14.73
N SER A 241 15.28 -12.96 -13.78
CA SER A 241 15.78 -12.26 -12.62
C SER A 241 16.78 -11.17 -12.99
N SER A 242 16.64 -10.01 -12.33
CA SER A 242 17.61 -8.92 -12.37
C SER A 242 18.77 -9.17 -11.41
N GLU A 243 19.98 -9.21 -11.91
CA GLU A 243 21.21 -9.02 -11.13
C GLU A 243 21.88 -7.70 -11.49
N SER A 244 22.11 -6.93 -10.45
CA SER A 244 22.88 -5.71 -10.44
C SER A 244 24.39 -5.97 -10.59
N LYS A 245 25.11 -5.24 -11.48
CA LYS A 245 26.55 -5.00 -11.28
C LYS A 245 26.95 -3.58 -11.69
N SER A 246 27.78 -3.04 -10.83
CA SER A 246 28.29 -1.69 -10.76
C SER A 246 29.41 -1.36 -11.76
N LYS A 247 29.42 -0.07 -12.16
CA LYS A 247 30.55 0.83 -12.49
C LYS A 247 31.70 0.33 -13.37
N LYS A 248 31.86 1.02 -14.52
CA LYS A 248 33.13 1.72 -14.86
C LYS A 248 32.90 2.77 -15.97
N THR A 249 33.30 3.99 -15.66
CA THR A 249 33.43 5.15 -16.55
C THR A 249 34.43 4.91 -17.65
N LYS A 250 34.05 5.23 -18.92
CA LYS A 250 34.97 5.70 -19.95
C LYS A 250 34.28 6.70 -20.89
N LYS A 251 34.87 7.87 -20.99
CA LYS A 251 34.61 8.91 -21.97
C LYS A 251 34.75 8.37 -23.39
N ALA A 252 33.74 8.60 -24.25
CA ALA A 252 33.93 8.61 -25.70
C ALA A 252 32.82 9.45 -26.34
N LYS A 253 33.29 10.43 -27.07
CA LYS A 253 32.79 11.17 -28.22
C LYS A 253 31.29 11.16 -28.58
N LYS A 254 30.73 12.37 -28.57
CA LYS A 254 29.55 12.82 -29.30
C LYS A 254 29.60 12.38 -30.77
N THR A 255 28.66 11.55 -31.17
CA THR A 255 28.10 11.54 -32.53
C THR A 255 26.58 11.52 -32.36
N SER A 256 25.96 12.50 -32.91
CA SER A 256 24.51 12.64 -33.02
C SER A 256 23.99 11.54 -33.95
N GLU A 257 23.26 10.58 -33.42
CA GLU A 257 22.37 9.72 -34.19
C GLU A 257 20.95 10.19 -33.92
N GLU A 258 20.38 10.87 -34.91
CA GLU A 258 18.97 11.11 -35.08
C GLU A 258 18.32 9.74 -35.33
N SER A 259 17.44 9.33 -34.47
CA SER A 259 16.57 8.16 -34.66
C SER A 259 15.38 8.62 -35.51
N ASP A 260 15.48 8.45 -36.81
CA ASP A 260 14.38 8.54 -37.75
C ASP A 260 13.50 7.28 -37.56
N ASP A 261 12.38 7.42 -36.86
CA ASP A 261 11.28 6.45 -36.82
C ASP A 261 10.44 6.67 -38.08
N GLU A 262 10.92 6.16 -39.22
CA GLU A 262 10.16 6.10 -40.47
C GLU A 262 9.25 4.87 -40.44
N SER A 263 7.93 5.07 -40.53
CA SER A 263 6.95 4.02 -40.79
C SER A 263 7.19 3.43 -42.21
N GLU A 264 7.96 2.35 -42.27
CA GLU A 264 8.23 1.61 -43.52
C GLU A 264 7.11 0.57 -43.76
N GLU A 265 6.18 0.85 -44.70
CA GLU A 265 5.34 -0.19 -45.30
C GLU A 265 6.13 -0.97 -46.34
N GLU A 266 6.61 -2.16 -46.01
CA GLU A 266 7.25 -3.08 -46.97
C GLU A 266 6.19 -3.95 -47.65
N ARG A 267 5.84 -3.63 -48.89
CA ARG A 267 5.01 -4.48 -49.74
C ARG A 267 5.83 -5.60 -50.42
N GLY A 268 5.17 -6.72 -50.73
CA GLY A 268 5.81 -7.99 -51.12
C GLY A 268 6.83 -7.98 -52.29
N CYS A 269 6.92 -6.87 -53.03
CA CYS A 269 7.90 -6.73 -54.13
C CYS A 269 9.16 -5.91 -53.77
N GLY A 270 9.31 -5.45 -52.50
CA GLY A 270 10.48 -4.68 -52.06
C GLY A 270 10.58 -3.28 -52.68
N ILE A 271 9.42 -2.68 -52.97
CA ILE A 271 9.26 -1.27 -53.37
C ILE A 271 8.82 -0.55 -52.07
N ARG A 272 9.48 0.59 -51.78
CA ARG A 272 9.18 1.42 -50.61
C ARG A 272 8.91 2.86 -51.05
N VAL A 273 7.91 3.47 -50.45
CA VAL A 273 7.69 4.92 -50.55
C VAL A 273 8.41 5.55 -49.35
N GLU A 274 9.31 6.45 -49.64
CA GLU A 274 10.10 7.21 -48.66
C GLU A 274 9.83 8.71 -48.89
N SER A 275 9.93 9.50 -47.80
CA SER A 275 9.85 10.96 -47.92
C SER A 275 11.07 11.60 -47.23
N THR A 276 11.54 12.71 -47.79
CA THR A 276 12.60 13.53 -47.20
C THR A 276 12.24 15.00 -47.30
N GLU A 277 12.61 15.79 -46.31
CA GLU A 277 12.34 17.24 -46.32
C GLU A 277 12.90 17.95 -47.57
N THR A 278 14.00 17.49 -48.09
CA THR A 278 14.72 18.13 -49.22
C THR A 278 14.23 17.67 -50.58
N GLU A 279 13.86 16.41 -50.77
CA GLU A 279 13.50 15.80 -52.06
C GLU A 279 12.01 15.50 -52.19
N GLY A 280 11.26 15.53 -51.06
CA GLY A 280 9.83 15.18 -50.99
C GLY A 280 9.57 13.68 -51.07
N PHE A 281 8.40 13.27 -51.58
CA PHE A 281 8.08 11.84 -51.75
C PHE A 281 8.95 11.23 -52.83
N ASN A 282 9.42 10.01 -52.59
CA ASN A 282 10.19 9.24 -53.57
C ASN A 282 9.92 7.74 -53.38
N ILE A 283 10.21 6.96 -54.44
CA ILE A 283 10.00 5.51 -54.43
C ILE A 283 11.37 4.85 -54.52
N THR A 284 11.70 4.00 -53.57
CA THR A 284 12.98 3.24 -53.57
C THR A 284 12.72 1.78 -53.94
N VAL A 285 13.61 1.25 -54.78
CA VAL A 285 13.53 -0.12 -55.28
C VAL A 285 14.95 -0.68 -55.55
N ARG A 286 15.17 -1.98 -55.31
CA ARG A 286 16.45 -2.62 -55.61
C ARG A 286 16.78 -2.56 -57.11
N LYS A 287 18.05 -2.37 -57.49
CA LYS A 287 18.51 -2.17 -58.88
C LYS A 287 17.91 -3.14 -59.89
N PRO A 288 17.97 -4.48 -59.70
CA PRO A 288 17.46 -5.41 -60.71
C PRO A 288 15.98 -5.20 -61.06
N LYS A 289 15.18 -4.87 -60.05
CA LYS A 289 13.75 -4.58 -60.22
C LYS A 289 13.51 -3.18 -60.78
N GLY A 290 14.36 -2.23 -60.39
CA GLY A 290 14.36 -0.87 -60.90
C GLY A 290 14.69 -0.79 -62.37
N ASP A 291 15.58 -1.61 -62.90
CA ASP A 291 15.91 -1.70 -64.33
C ASP A 291 14.68 -2.19 -65.13
N ILE A 292 13.94 -3.18 -64.59
CA ILE A 292 12.70 -3.63 -65.24
C ILE A 292 11.67 -2.51 -65.29
N ILE A 293 11.50 -1.74 -64.23
CA ILE A 293 10.57 -0.60 -64.17
C ILE A 293 10.97 0.44 -65.20
N LYS A 294 12.25 0.79 -65.23
CA LYS A 294 12.83 1.78 -66.16
C LYS A 294 12.61 1.40 -67.64
N ASP A 295 12.90 0.16 -68.00
CA ASP A 295 12.74 -0.34 -69.37
C ASP A 295 11.26 -0.36 -69.80
N ARG A 296 10.36 -0.73 -68.93
CA ARG A 296 8.92 -0.78 -69.24
C ARG A 296 8.31 0.60 -69.34
N LEU A 297 8.67 1.54 -68.43
CA LEU A 297 8.25 2.93 -68.56
C LEU A 297 8.74 3.57 -69.84
N ALA A 298 10.01 3.30 -70.24
CA ALA A 298 10.57 3.81 -71.49
C ALA A 298 9.77 3.29 -72.74
N LYS A 299 9.34 2.01 -72.72
CA LYS A 299 8.52 1.42 -73.81
C LYS A 299 7.13 2.00 -73.88
N MET A 300 6.52 2.32 -72.71
CA MET A 300 5.14 2.87 -72.69
C MET A 300 5.06 4.35 -73.01
N LYS A 301 6.18 5.11 -72.95
CA LYS A 301 6.30 6.55 -73.14
C LYS A 301 5.52 7.42 -72.14
N SER A 302 4.28 7.01 -71.79
CA SER A 302 3.43 7.70 -70.82
C SER A 302 2.54 6.69 -70.10
N VAL A 303 2.13 7.04 -68.87
CA VAL A 303 1.20 6.27 -68.00
C VAL A 303 0.12 7.19 -67.51
N THR A 304 -1.14 6.75 -67.68
CA THR A 304 -2.30 7.50 -67.14
C THR A 304 -2.92 6.74 -65.99
N LEU A 305 -2.99 7.36 -64.85
CA LEU A 305 -3.62 6.88 -63.64
C LEU A 305 -5.00 7.53 -63.51
N LYS A 306 -5.97 6.81 -62.99
CA LYS A 306 -7.34 7.32 -62.71
C LYS A 306 -7.61 7.21 -61.19
N LEU A 307 -7.59 8.33 -60.47
CA LEU A 307 -7.89 8.40 -59.06
C LEU A 307 -9.33 7.99 -58.77
N SER A 308 -9.62 7.64 -57.52
CA SER A 308 -11.00 7.34 -57.05
C SER A 308 -11.96 8.49 -57.28
N THR A 309 -11.48 9.72 -57.28
CA THR A 309 -12.20 10.96 -57.59
C THR A 309 -12.58 11.09 -59.06
N GLY A 310 -12.12 10.16 -59.93
CA GLY A 310 -12.35 10.19 -61.38
C GLY A 310 -11.30 11.05 -62.15
N VAL A 311 -10.43 11.76 -61.46
CA VAL A 311 -9.37 12.58 -62.10
C VAL A 311 -8.35 11.67 -62.79
N LYS A 312 -7.99 12.01 -64.00
CA LYS A 312 -6.94 11.32 -64.80
C LYS A 312 -5.65 12.09 -64.70
N ILE A 313 -4.56 11.44 -64.32
CA ILE A 313 -3.23 12.00 -64.20
C ILE A 313 -2.34 11.23 -65.17
N THR A 314 -1.63 11.93 -66.04
CA THR A 314 -0.71 11.32 -67.00
C THR A 314 0.74 11.72 -66.64
N TYR A 315 1.60 10.73 -66.57
CA TYR A 315 3.05 10.87 -66.38
C TYR A 315 3.78 10.42 -67.65
N ASN A 316 4.68 11.22 -68.15
CA ASN A 316 5.57 10.86 -69.24
C ASN A 316 6.84 10.19 -68.66
N TYR A 317 7.51 9.34 -69.45
CA TYR A 317 8.76 8.72 -69.01
C TYR A 317 9.84 9.76 -68.61
N SER A 318 9.87 10.89 -69.29
CA SER A 318 10.78 12.01 -69.01
C SER A 318 10.56 12.62 -67.61
N ASP A 319 9.42 12.42 -67.00
CA ASP A 319 9.09 13.00 -65.73
C ASP A 319 9.71 12.17 -64.57
N PHE A 320 10.07 10.90 -64.82
CA PHE A 320 10.69 10.02 -63.85
C PHE A 320 12.20 10.17 -63.81
N THR A 321 12.75 10.59 -62.69
CA THR A 321 14.17 10.67 -62.42
C THR A 321 14.63 9.47 -61.60
N PHE A 322 15.57 8.70 -62.15
CA PHE A 322 16.15 7.52 -61.51
C PHE A 322 17.53 7.88 -60.92
N LYS A 323 17.60 8.16 -59.62
CA LYS A 323 18.86 8.44 -58.92
C LYS A 323 19.49 7.12 -58.47
N ASN A 324 20.73 6.89 -58.87
CA ASN A 324 21.45 5.67 -58.58
C ASN A 324 22.07 5.72 -57.17
N LEU A 325 21.65 4.83 -56.29
CA LEU A 325 22.23 4.60 -54.98
C LEU A 325 23.09 3.32 -55.03
N LYS A 326 23.76 2.96 -53.93
CA LYS A 326 24.70 1.84 -53.90
C LYS A 326 24.08 0.53 -54.41
N ASP A 327 22.91 0.14 -53.97
CA ASP A 327 22.19 -1.12 -54.30
C ASP A 327 20.73 -0.91 -54.71
N LYS A 328 20.27 0.34 -54.73
CA LYS A 328 18.87 0.74 -55.00
C LYS A 328 18.82 1.87 -56.05
N TYR A 329 17.64 2.01 -56.67
CA TYR A 329 17.23 3.23 -57.32
C TYR A 329 16.28 4.02 -56.42
N ARG A 330 16.46 5.34 -56.39
CA ARG A 330 15.46 6.29 -55.90
C ARG A 330 14.79 6.90 -57.09
N ILE A 331 13.47 6.69 -57.22
CA ILE A 331 12.66 7.18 -58.32
C ILE A 331 11.86 8.37 -57.80
N SER A 332 12.02 9.52 -58.44
CA SER A 332 11.31 10.75 -58.08
C SER A 332 10.69 11.40 -59.33
N VAL A 333 9.63 12.18 -59.10
CA VAL A 333 8.95 12.97 -60.12
C VAL A 333 8.84 14.39 -59.57
N PRO A 334 9.02 15.47 -60.37
CA PRO A 334 8.87 16.85 -59.86
C PRO A 334 7.53 17.09 -59.16
N LYS A 335 6.47 16.44 -59.59
CA LYS A 335 5.16 16.50 -58.94
C LYS A 335 5.15 15.94 -57.51
N PHE A 336 5.98 14.94 -57.19
CA PHE A 336 6.08 14.35 -55.86
C PHE A 336 6.56 15.36 -54.83
N SER A 337 7.49 16.24 -55.17
CA SER A 337 7.91 17.31 -54.28
C SER A 337 6.80 18.32 -53.99
N LEU A 338 5.95 18.62 -55.00
CA LEU A 338 4.81 19.48 -54.83
C LEU A 338 3.73 18.82 -53.95
N LEU A 339 3.46 17.51 -54.17
CA LEU A 339 2.52 16.71 -53.35
C LEU A 339 2.99 16.62 -51.91
N TYR A 340 4.28 16.41 -51.68
CA TYR A 340 4.88 16.39 -50.34
C TYR A 340 4.67 17.73 -49.64
N ARG A 341 4.95 18.83 -50.30
CA ARG A 341 4.79 20.17 -49.73
C ARG A 341 3.33 20.44 -49.34
N LYS A 342 2.38 20.10 -50.21
CA LYS A 342 0.95 20.20 -49.90
C LYS A 342 0.54 19.33 -48.70
N ASN A 343 1.04 18.08 -48.66
CA ASN A 343 0.79 17.15 -47.57
C ASN A 343 1.39 17.70 -46.25
N PHE A 344 2.62 18.17 -46.28
CA PHE A 344 3.28 18.75 -45.10
C PHE A 344 2.54 19.98 -44.57
N GLU A 345 2.14 20.91 -45.46
CA GLU A 345 1.35 22.08 -45.05
C GLU A 345 -0.02 21.69 -44.49
N ALA A 346 -0.65 20.64 -45.04
CA ALA A 346 -1.92 20.14 -44.54
C ALA A 346 -1.76 19.44 -43.17
N LEU A 347 -0.67 18.68 -42.94
CA LEU A 347 -0.35 18.06 -41.67
C LEU A 347 -0.09 19.09 -40.58
N GLU A 348 0.66 20.15 -40.86
CA GLU A 348 0.89 21.21 -39.87
C GLU A 348 -0.41 21.96 -39.53
N LYS A 349 -1.25 22.23 -40.54
CA LYS A 349 -2.61 22.81 -40.31
C LYS A 349 -3.50 21.87 -39.49
N LEU A 350 -3.50 20.56 -39.82
CA LEU A 350 -4.23 19.56 -39.09
C LEU A 350 -3.82 19.55 -37.61
N LYS A 351 -2.52 19.52 -37.33
CA LYS A 351 -1.99 19.54 -35.96
C LYS A 351 -2.45 20.77 -35.19
N ILE A 352 -2.29 21.97 -35.77
CA ILE A 352 -2.68 23.23 -35.10
C ILE A 352 -4.19 23.24 -34.82
N LEU A 353 -5.00 22.86 -35.80
CA LEU A 353 -6.45 22.93 -35.71
C LEU A 353 -6.99 21.84 -34.78
N SER A 354 -6.44 20.61 -34.85
CA SER A 354 -6.77 19.53 -33.93
C SER A 354 -6.48 19.88 -32.49
N LEU A 355 -5.30 20.49 -32.21
CA LEU A 355 -4.97 20.94 -30.84
C LEU A 355 -5.91 22.04 -30.36
N ARG A 356 -6.29 22.98 -31.23
CA ARG A 356 -7.24 24.03 -30.87
C ARG A 356 -8.60 23.46 -30.45
N TYR A 357 -9.16 22.55 -31.25
CA TYR A 357 -10.39 21.87 -30.90
C TYR A 357 -10.25 21.01 -29.66
N TYR A 358 -9.13 20.26 -29.55
CA TYR A 358 -8.85 19.41 -28.40
C TYR A 358 -8.83 20.18 -27.07
N PHE A 359 -8.18 21.33 -27.01
CA PHE A 359 -8.18 22.15 -25.81
C PHE A 359 -9.55 22.73 -25.48
N ASN A 360 -10.32 23.13 -26.48
CA ASN A 360 -11.69 23.62 -26.27
C ASN A 360 -12.60 22.52 -25.75
N ASP A 361 -12.46 21.31 -26.27
CA ASP A 361 -13.23 20.14 -25.81
C ASP A 361 -12.80 19.68 -24.40
N LEU A 362 -11.51 19.73 -24.08
CA LEU A 362 -11.04 19.45 -22.70
C LEU A 362 -11.68 20.42 -21.69
N ASP A 363 -11.74 21.72 -22.02
CA ASP A 363 -12.38 22.72 -21.16
C ASP A 363 -13.88 22.44 -21.00
N ARG A 364 -14.57 22.20 -22.11
CA ARG A 364 -15.99 21.90 -22.11
C ARG A 364 -16.31 20.65 -21.28
N ILE A 365 -15.54 19.58 -21.47
CA ILE A 365 -15.69 18.34 -20.73
C ILE A 365 -15.40 18.56 -19.26
N TYR A 366 -14.30 19.25 -18.92
CA TYR A 366 -13.95 19.53 -17.54
C TYR A 366 -15.01 20.33 -16.80
N LEU A 367 -15.52 21.39 -17.43
CA LEU A 367 -16.57 22.24 -16.83
C LEU A 367 -17.89 21.49 -16.67
N ALA A 368 -18.27 20.69 -17.65
CA ALA A 368 -19.52 19.93 -17.61
C ALA A 368 -19.52 18.78 -16.60
N TYR A 369 -18.35 18.19 -16.30
CA TYR A 369 -18.23 16.99 -15.49
C TYR A 369 -17.34 17.15 -14.24
N SER A 370 -17.00 18.37 -13.81
CA SER A 370 -16.10 18.65 -12.67
C SER A 370 -16.49 17.88 -11.40
N ASP A 371 -17.78 17.85 -11.08
CA ASP A 371 -18.32 17.17 -9.89
C ASP A 371 -18.15 15.65 -10.00
N LEU A 372 -18.48 15.08 -11.17
CA LEU A 372 -18.28 13.66 -11.46
C LEU A 372 -16.79 13.30 -11.37
N LEU A 373 -15.90 14.11 -11.94
CA LEU A 373 -14.46 13.88 -11.89
C LEU A 373 -13.94 13.90 -10.46
N SER A 374 -14.43 14.79 -9.61
CA SER A 374 -14.10 14.84 -8.18
C SER A 374 -14.64 13.63 -7.42
N GLU A 375 -15.87 13.20 -7.72
CA GLU A 375 -16.48 12.01 -7.13
C GLU A 375 -15.70 10.75 -7.51
N LEU A 376 -15.23 10.60 -8.76
CA LEU A 376 -14.41 9.49 -9.22
C LEU A 376 -13.04 9.42 -8.54
N VAL A 377 -12.40 10.56 -8.25
CA VAL A 377 -11.14 10.59 -7.50
C VAL A 377 -11.35 10.03 -6.09
N LYS A 378 -12.41 10.48 -5.39
CA LYS A 378 -12.75 9.97 -4.05
C LYS A 378 -13.06 8.48 -4.08
N LEU A 379 -13.86 8.03 -5.05
CA LEU A 379 -14.22 6.63 -5.22
C LEU A 379 -12.97 5.76 -5.41
N VAL A 380 -12.09 6.11 -6.34
CA VAL A 380 -10.86 5.34 -6.61
C VAL A 380 -9.95 5.32 -5.39
N GLY A 381 -9.79 6.47 -4.72
CA GLY A 381 -8.95 6.60 -3.53
C GLY A 381 -9.43 5.72 -2.38
N GLU A 382 -10.70 5.83 -2.04
CA GLU A 382 -11.30 5.09 -0.92
C GLU A 382 -11.49 3.61 -1.22
N PHE A 383 -11.86 3.26 -2.47
CA PHE A 383 -11.97 1.86 -2.88
C PHE A 383 -10.62 1.14 -2.78
N ASP A 384 -9.55 1.74 -3.35
CA ASP A 384 -8.20 1.16 -3.31
C ASP A 384 -7.64 1.10 -1.87
N PHE A 385 -7.98 2.09 -1.04
CA PHE A 385 -7.68 2.09 0.38
C PHE A 385 -8.34 0.89 1.09
N LEU A 386 -9.65 0.68 0.93
CA LEU A 386 -10.36 -0.43 1.58
C LEU A 386 -9.96 -1.79 0.99
N LEU A 387 -9.66 -1.85 -0.30
CA LEU A 387 -9.06 -3.02 -0.94
C LEU A 387 -7.71 -3.38 -0.29
N SER A 388 -6.84 -2.37 -0.07
CA SER A 388 -5.58 -2.55 0.66
C SER A 388 -5.82 -3.11 2.07
N GLY A 389 -6.81 -2.58 2.80
CA GLY A 389 -7.20 -3.08 4.12
C GLY A 389 -7.66 -4.54 4.09
N ALA A 390 -8.45 -4.93 3.10
CA ALA A 390 -8.91 -6.31 2.92
C ALA A 390 -7.76 -7.27 2.61
N LEU A 391 -6.82 -6.85 1.75
CA LEU A 391 -5.62 -7.63 1.43
C LEU A 391 -4.72 -7.81 2.65
N VAL A 392 -4.45 -6.73 3.39
CA VAL A 392 -3.67 -6.76 4.64
C VAL A 392 -4.32 -7.67 5.67
N ALA A 393 -5.63 -7.52 5.90
CA ALA A 393 -6.36 -8.34 6.86
C ALA A 393 -6.31 -9.84 6.50
N LYS A 394 -6.47 -10.15 5.22
CA LYS A 394 -6.40 -11.53 4.71
C LYS A 394 -5.00 -12.12 4.81
N ASP A 395 -3.99 -11.37 4.37
CA ASP A 395 -2.60 -11.85 4.29
C ASP A 395 -1.95 -11.97 5.67
N TYR A 396 -2.28 -11.06 6.61
CA TYR A 396 -1.63 -10.98 7.93
C TYR A 396 -2.52 -11.48 9.08
N LYS A 397 -3.72 -12.00 8.76
CA LYS A 397 -4.68 -12.53 9.73
C LYS A 397 -5.00 -11.50 10.83
N TYR A 398 -5.37 -10.30 10.39
CA TYR A 398 -5.85 -9.26 11.28
C TYR A 398 -7.33 -9.46 11.58
N CYS A 399 -7.76 -9.16 12.79
CA CYS A 399 -9.14 -9.29 13.20
C CYS A 399 -9.91 -7.97 13.02
N ARG A 400 -11.23 -8.11 12.80
CA ARG A 400 -12.16 -6.99 12.78
C ARG A 400 -12.29 -6.39 14.18
N PRO A 401 -12.07 -5.06 14.37
CA PRO A 401 -12.34 -4.39 15.63
C PRO A 401 -13.84 -4.33 15.90
N VAL A 402 -14.22 -4.44 17.19
CA VAL A 402 -15.59 -4.29 17.65
C VAL A 402 -15.71 -3.00 18.44
N ILE A 403 -16.57 -2.10 18.01
CA ILE A 403 -16.91 -0.88 18.74
C ILE A 403 -18.10 -1.22 19.64
N LYS A 404 -17.88 -1.22 20.96
CA LYS A 404 -18.92 -1.35 21.96
C LYS A 404 -18.95 -0.09 22.81
N LYS A 405 -20.11 0.54 22.91
CA LYS A 405 -20.37 1.49 23.96
C LYS A 405 -20.47 0.70 25.27
N ASN A 406 -20.00 1.28 26.36
CA ASN A 406 -20.09 0.68 27.68
C ASN A 406 -21.58 0.68 28.15
N GLU A 407 -22.40 -0.19 27.58
CA GLU A 407 -23.77 -0.44 28.03
C GLU A 407 -23.76 -1.55 29.07
N GLU A 408 -24.59 -1.42 30.07
CA GLU A 408 -24.65 -2.22 31.30
C GLU A 408 -24.64 -3.72 31.04
N SER A 409 -23.89 -4.42 31.90
CA SER A 409 -24.05 -5.85 32.19
C SER A 409 -25.37 -6.12 32.89
N ASN A 410 -26.48 -6.07 32.18
CA ASN A 410 -27.75 -6.67 32.60
C ASN A 410 -28.48 -7.10 31.32
N GLU A 411 -28.22 -8.34 30.89
CA GLU A 411 -29.12 -9.23 30.15
C GLU A 411 -28.32 -10.40 29.56
N GLU A 412 -27.70 -11.19 30.41
CA GLU A 412 -27.38 -12.59 30.08
C GLU A 412 -27.88 -13.47 31.23
N SER A 413 -29.18 -13.62 31.32
CA SER A 413 -29.81 -14.79 31.92
C SER A 413 -31.28 -14.76 31.54
N ASN A 414 -31.64 -15.42 30.46
CA ASN A 414 -32.86 -16.13 30.16
C ASN A 414 -33.14 -16.16 28.66
N GLU A 415 -32.64 -17.15 28.02
CA GLU A 415 -33.26 -17.79 26.85
C GLU A 415 -32.57 -19.14 26.63
N ASP A 416 -32.92 -20.07 27.54
CA ASP A 416 -32.94 -21.48 27.18
C ASP A 416 -34.32 -21.97 27.52
N SER A 417 -34.93 -22.61 26.60
CA SER A 417 -36.16 -23.37 26.56
C SER A 417 -37.35 -22.69 25.87
N ASN A 418 -37.60 -23.01 24.60
CA ASN A 418 -38.70 -23.95 24.26
C ASN A 418 -38.73 -24.12 22.71
N GLU A 419 -38.65 -25.38 22.35
CA GLU A 419 -38.96 -25.94 21.06
C GLU A 419 -40.48 -26.02 20.81
N GLU A 420 -40.81 -25.99 19.55
CA GLU A 420 -41.93 -26.64 18.81
C GLU A 420 -43.35 -26.10 19.03
N SER A 421 -43.99 -25.64 17.97
CA SER A 421 -44.95 -26.40 17.15
C SER A 421 -45.73 -25.51 16.20
N ASP A 422 -45.74 -25.90 14.97
CA ASP A 422 -46.71 -26.05 13.87
C ASP A 422 -47.97 -25.16 13.77
N GLU A 423 -48.22 -24.89 12.49
CA GLU A 423 -49.46 -24.88 11.72
C GLU A 423 -50.12 -23.54 11.36
N GLU A 424 -50.03 -23.30 10.06
CA GLU A 424 -51.05 -22.95 9.04
C GLU A 424 -52.29 -22.16 9.47
N SER A 425 -52.59 -21.07 8.79
CA SER A 425 -53.63 -20.96 7.78
C SER A 425 -54.09 -19.52 7.52
N ASN A 426 -54.14 -19.21 6.27
CA ASN A 426 -55.15 -18.60 5.41
C ASN A 426 -55.90 -17.30 5.76
N GLU A 427 -55.87 -16.51 4.70
CA GLU A 427 -57.02 -15.83 4.01
C GLU A 427 -57.37 -14.38 4.38
N ASP A 428 -57.14 -13.61 3.33
CA ASP A 428 -58.02 -12.66 2.65
C ASP A 428 -58.77 -11.52 3.41
N SER A 429 -58.56 -10.37 2.90
CA SER A 429 -59.51 -9.53 2.16
C SER A 429 -59.39 -8.02 2.46
N ASP A 430 -59.11 -7.30 1.47
CA ASP A 430 -59.80 -6.19 0.78
C ASP A 430 -60.20 -4.91 1.51
N GLU A 431 -59.93 -3.88 0.75
CA GLU A 431 -60.70 -2.62 0.53
C GLU A 431 -60.25 -1.36 1.28
N GLU A 432 -59.63 -0.48 0.49
CA GLU A 432 -60.10 0.78 -0.08
C GLU A 432 -60.67 1.82 0.92
N SER A 433 -60.10 2.97 0.97
CA SER A 433 -60.49 4.16 0.24
C SER A 433 -60.03 5.49 0.84
N ASN A 434 -59.42 6.26 0.00
CA ASN A 434 -59.71 7.64 -0.38
C ASN A 434 -59.78 8.84 0.61
N LYS A 435 -58.97 9.79 0.12
CA LYS A 435 -59.24 11.25 -0.13
C LYS A 435 -58.50 12.18 0.80
N GLU A 436 -57.60 12.94 0.14
CA GLU A 436 -57.67 14.33 -0.34
C GLU A 436 -58.07 15.32 0.75
N SER A 437 -57.38 16.38 1.00
CA SER A 437 -56.98 17.47 0.10
C SER A 437 -56.43 18.64 0.93
N ASN A 438 -55.52 19.36 0.23
CA ASN A 438 -55.33 20.82 0.14
C ASN A 438 -54.92 21.62 1.39
N GLU A 439 -53.85 22.29 1.17
CA GLU A 439 -53.46 23.57 0.57
C GLU A 439 -53.09 24.63 1.57
N GLU A 440 -51.91 25.20 1.30
CA GLU A 440 -51.53 26.65 1.28
C GLU A 440 -51.66 27.44 2.62
N SER A 441 -50.74 28.22 3.03
CA SER A 441 -49.84 29.19 2.40
C SER A 441 -49.24 30.08 3.46
N ASN A 442 -48.02 30.56 3.15
CA ASN A 442 -47.49 31.93 3.34
C ASN A 442 -47.18 32.53 4.73
N GLU A 443 -45.91 32.87 4.75
CA GLU A 443 -45.23 34.18 4.79
C GLU A 443 -44.90 34.78 6.16
N GLU A 444 -43.62 34.99 6.29
CA GLU A 444 -42.85 36.18 6.71
C GLU A 444 -43.25 36.91 8.01
N SER A 445 -42.32 37.10 8.91
CA SER A 445 -41.52 38.34 9.07
C SER A 445 -40.95 38.49 10.49
N ASP A 446 -39.73 38.78 10.55
CA ASP A 446 -38.89 39.74 11.29
C ASP A 446 -39.21 40.23 12.70
N GLU A 447 -38.07 40.34 13.40
CA GLU A 447 -37.64 41.40 14.33
C GLU A 447 -37.89 41.28 15.85
N GLU A 448 -36.71 41.23 16.50
CA GLU A 448 -36.19 41.98 17.66
C GLU A 448 -37.07 42.28 18.88
N SER A 449 -36.59 41.95 20.04
CA SER A 449 -35.94 42.80 21.05
C SER A 449 -36.23 42.37 22.51
N ASN A 450 -35.13 42.27 23.23
CA ASN A 450 -34.84 42.72 24.61
C ASN A 450 -35.87 42.67 25.72
N GLU A 451 -35.28 42.26 26.82
CA GLU A 451 -35.32 42.75 28.21
C GLU A 451 -35.92 41.88 29.30
N GLU A 452 -35.03 41.70 30.26
CA GLU A 452 -35.08 41.31 31.65
C GLU A 452 -36.42 41.33 32.36
N SER A 453 -36.64 40.30 33.20
CA SER A 453 -36.98 40.51 34.64
C SER A 453 -37.02 39.21 35.44
N ASP A 454 -36.40 39.28 36.59
CA ASP A 454 -36.42 38.34 37.71
C ASP A 454 -37.82 38.03 38.20
N GLU A 455 -38.06 36.77 38.58
CA GLU A 455 -38.79 36.41 39.81
C GLU A 455 -38.64 34.90 40.15
N GLU A 456 -38.21 34.69 41.38
CA GLU A 456 -38.08 33.38 42.05
C GLU A 456 -39.46 32.69 42.22
N SER A 457 -39.47 31.38 41.93
CA SER A 457 -40.42 30.49 42.62
C SER A 457 -39.80 29.11 42.82
N ASN A 458 -39.52 28.78 44.05
CA ASN A 458 -39.19 27.49 44.56
C ASN A 458 -40.31 26.49 44.30
N GLU A 459 -40.05 25.44 43.55
CA GLU A 459 -40.72 24.17 43.71
C GLU A 459 -39.66 23.08 43.77
N GLU A 460 -39.56 22.43 44.92
CA GLU A 460 -38.81 21.22 45.19
C GLU A 460 -39.33 20.11 44.25
N SER A 461 -38.64 19.78 43.21
CA SER A 461 -38.76 18.51 42.53
C SER A 461 -37.55 17.65 42.91
N GLU A 462 -37.83 16.56 43.56
CA GLU A 462 -36.87 15.48 43.87
C GLU A 462 -36.15 15.08 42.60
N ASN A 463 -34.94 15.58 42.46
CA ASN A 463 -33.98 15.10 41.45
C ASN A 463 -33.46 13.74 41.90
N GLU A 464 -33.98 12.69 41.31
CA GLU A 464 -33.21 11.47 41.11
C GLU A 464 -31.97 11.83 40.22
N SER A 465 -30.91 12.28 40.86
CA SER A 465 -29.58 12.32 40.31
C SER A 465 -29.05 10.90 40.22
N GLY A 466 -29.57 10.12 39.26
CA GLY A 466 -28.87 8.93 38.80
C GLY A 466 -27.49 9.34 38.33
N ASP A 467 -26.49 8.92 39.06
CA ASP A 467 -25.05 9.03 38.76
C ASP A 467 -24.80 8.55 37.33
N LYS A 468 -24.78 9.49 36.37
CA LYS A 468 -24.27 9.22 35.03
C LYS A 468 -22.77 9.01 35.19
N SER A 469 -22.39 7.77 35.59
CA SER A 469 -20.99 7.35 35.61
C SER A 469 -20.31 7.78 34.33
N ASP A 470 -19.28 8.59 34.47
CA ASP A 470 -18.42 9.14 33.39
C ASP A 470 -17.69 7.95 32.71
N ARG A 471 -18.34 7.37 31.70
CA ARG A 471 -17.90 6.15 31.01
C ARG A 471 -16.88 6.51 29.95
N GLY A 472 -15.58 6.30 30.28
CA GLY A 472 -14.41 6.65 29.45
C GLY A 472 -14.18 5.72 28.27
N SER A 473 -13.48 6.20 27.23
CA SER A 473 -12.95 5.37 26.14
C SER A 473 -12.04 4.28 26.68
N TYR A 474 -12.05 3.11 26.03
CA TYR A 474 -11.27 1.95 26.45
C TYR A 474 -10.79 1.13 25.27
N VAL A 475 -9.82 0.26 25.52
CA VAL A 475 -9.38 -0.79 24.59
C VAL A 475 -9.14 -2.09 25.36
N LYS A 476 -9.70 -3.19 24.84
CA LYS A 476 -9.51 -4.56 25.32
C LYS A 476 -9.08 -5.42 24.15
N PHE A 477 -8.02 -6.17 24.31
CA PHE A 477 -7.51 -7.03 23.25
C PHE A 477 -6.94 -8.35 23.77
N LYS A 478 -7.01 -9.37 22.90
CA LYS A 478 -6.36 -10.66 23.09
C LYS A 478 -5.36 -10.90 21.97
N GLU A 479 -4.22 -11.45 22.33
CA GLU A 479 -3.12 -11.81 21.42
C GLU A 479 -2.71 -10.64 20.50
N LEU A 480 -2.58 -9.43 21.07
CA LEU A 480 -2.13 -8.25 20.32
C LEU A 480 -0.67 -8.41 19.89
N ARG A 481 -0.42 -8.14 18.61
CA ARG A 481 0.90 -8.17 17.97
C ARG A 481 1.31 -6.77 17.49
N HIS A 482 2.60 -6.53 17.32
CA HIS A 482 3.08 -5.28 16.77
C HIS A 482 3.15 -5.36 15.24
N PRO A 483 2.37 -4.59 14.48
CA PRO A 483 2.23 -4.75 13.03
C PRO A 483 3.56 -4.63 12.26
N LEU A 484 4.46 -3.74 12.70
CA LEU A 484 5.76 -3.53 12.07
C LEU A 484 6.79 -4.58 12.53
N ILE A 485 6.89 -4.85 13.84
CA ILE A 485 7.92 -5.76 14.36
C ILE A 485 7.69 -7.20 13.88
N GLU A 486 6.44 -7.66 13.80
CA GLU A 486 6.13 -9.00 13.25
C GLU A 486 6.56 -9.18 11.79
N ARG A 487 6.75 -8.08 11.01
CA ARG A 487 7.23 -8.10 9.62
C ARG A 487 8.74 -7.98 9.50
N ILE A 488 9.36 -7.18 10.36
CA ILE A 488 10.82 -6.96 10.35
C ILE A 488 11.54 -8.14 10.99
N ASN A 489 11.03 -8.62 12.13
CA ASN A 489 11.67 -9.69 12.88
C ASN A 489 11.34 -11.05 12.27
N LYS A 490 12.17 -11.49 11.34
CA LYS A 490 12.02 -12.79 10.64
C LYS A 490 12.61 -13.95 11.43
N GLU A 491 13.33 -13.66 12.47
CA GLU A 491 14.15 -14.65 13.17
C GLU A 491 13.49 -15.16 14.45
N THR A 492 12.78 -14.32 15.22
CA THR A 492 11.97 -14.75 16.38
C THR A 492 10.50 -14.49 16.12
N GLU A 493 9.66 -15.33 16.70
CA GLU A 493 8.22 -15.10 16.74
C GLU A 493 7.90 -13.91 17.66
N TYR A 494 6.97 -13.05 17.24
CA TYR A 494 6.46 -12.01 18.12
C TYR A 494 5.57 -12.66 19.20
N ILE A 495 5.81 -12.35 20.46
CA ILE A 495 5.01 -12.88 21.57
C ILE A 495 3.79 -11.98 21.78
N PRO A 496 2.59 -12.48 21.45
CA PRO A 496 1.36 -11.71 21.60
C PRO A 496 0.95 -11.58 23.06
N ASN A 497 0.30 -10.48 23.44
CA ASN A 497 -0.13 -10.20 24.80
C ASN A 497 -1.59 -9.75 24.85
N ASP A 498 -2.21 -9.94 26.01
CA ASP A 498 -3.58 -9.58 26.33
C ASP A 498 -3.56 -8.40 27.32
N MET A 499 -4.47 -7.44 27.15
CA MET A 499 -4.63 -6.32 28.09
C MET A 499 -6.00 -5.67 27.98
N GLU A 500 -6.40 -5.01 29.05
CA GLU A 500 -7.51 -4.06 29.11
C GLU A 500 -6.96 -2.73 29.63
N LEU A 501 -7.30 -1.63 28.94
CA LEU A 501 -6.87 -0.29 29.28
C LEU A 501 -8.02 0.69 29.04
N GLY A 502 -8.30 1.54 30.02
CA GLY A 502 -9.39 2.50 29.98
C GLY A 502 -10.49 2.18 31.01
N ASN A 503 -11.62 2.84 30.90
CA ASN A 503 -12.69 2.80 31.91
C ASN A 503 -13.53 1.50 31.91
N ILE A 504 -13.00 0.39 31.40
CA ILE A 504 -13.55 -0.93 31.71
C ILE A 504 -12.98 -1.37 33.07
N ASN A 505 -13.82 -1.77 33.97
CA ASN A 505 -13.42 -2.29 35.29
C ASN A 505 -12.48 -1.33 36.08
N ASN A 506 -12.70 -0.02 35.98
CA ASN A 506 -11.92 1.02 36.66
C ASN A 506 -10.38 0.89 36.40
N SER A 507 -9.93 0.62 35.22
CA SER A 507 -8.52 0.49 34.85
C SER A 507 -8.05 1.59 33.88
N ASN A 508 -8.06 2.84 34.31
CA ASN A 508 -7.66 3.97 33.47
C ASN A 508 -6.17 3.98 33.12
N GLY A 509 -5.33 3.53 34.06
CA GLY A 509 -3.90 3.59 33.93
C GLY A 509 -3.19 2.23 34.03
N VAL A 510 -2.12 2.09 33.27
CA VAL A 510 -1.21 0.95 33.34
C VAL A 510 0.22 1.44 33.53
N LEU A 511 0.89 0.93 34.55
CA LEU A 511 2.34 1.06 34.76
C LEU A 511 3.03 -0.21 34.27
N LEU A 512 3.89 -0.07 33.27
CA LEU A 512 4.58 -1.18 32.63
C LEU A 512 6.05 -1.23 33.04
N TYR A 513 6.42 -2.26 33.79
CA TYR A 513 7.78 -2.51 34.24
C TYR A 513 8.50 -3.54 33.37
N GLY A 514 9.78 -3.61 33.46
CA GLY A 514 10.61 -4.61 32.80
C GLY A 514 11.97 -4.09 32.40
N LEU A 515 12.86 -5.00 32.13
CA LEU A 515 14.23 -4.73 31.71
C LEU A 515 14.31 -3.91 30.41
N ASN A 516 15.43 -3.22 30.19
CA ASN A 516 15.74 -2.70 28.88
C ASN A 516 15.80 -3.86 27.87
N SER A 517 15.29 -3.65 26.68
CA SER A 517 15.13 -4.67 25.62
C SER A 517 14.08 -5.77 25.90
N SER A 518 13.34 -5.73 27.02
CA SER A 518 12.24 -6.69 27.28
C SER A 518 11.04 -6.49 26.35
N GLY A 519 10.91 -5.33 25.67
CA GLY A 519 9.82 -5.07 24.73
C GLY A 519 8.75 -4.08 25.22
N LYS A 520 8.98 -3.33 26.33
CA LYS A 520 8.03 -2.33 26.86
C LYS A 520 7.57 -1.35 25.77
N THR A 521 8.53 -0.67 25.16
CA THR A 521 8.27 0.28 24.07
C THR A 521 7.52 -0.35 22.89
N SER A 522 7.91 -1.58 22.52
CA SER A 522 7.26 -2.32 21.44
C SER A 522 5.81 -2.64 21.76
N HIS A 523 5.51 -3.04 23.01
CA HIS A 523 4.13 -3.33 23.40
C HIS A 523 3.25 -2.08 23.39
N MET A 524 3.74 -0.96 23.94
CA MET A 524 3.02 0.32 23.93
C MET A 524 2.78 0.83 22.49
N LYS A 525 3.79 0.72 21.62
CA LYS A 525 3.64 1.07 20.20
C LYS A 525 2.62 0.17 19.50
N ALA A 526 2.55 -1.12 19.85
CA ALA A 526 1.55 -2.03 19.30
C ALA A 526 0.13 -1.56 19.62
N ILE A 527 -0.12 -1.10 20.86
CA ILE A 527 -1.41 -0.54 21.25
C ILE A 527 -1.73 0.72 20.43
N GLY A 528 -0.82 1.68 20.39
CA GLY A 528 -1.03 2.94 19.66
C GLY A 528 -1.27 2.72 18.16
N CYS A 529 -0.46 1.89 17.51
CA CYS A 529 -0.63 1.53 16.10
C CYS A 529 -1.97 0.84 15.85
N SER A 530 -2.40 -0.06 16.73
CA SER A 530 -3.67 -0.79 16.57
C SER A 530 -4.89 0.11 16.77
N VAL A 531 -4.85 1.04 17.73
CA VAL A 531 -5.90 2.04 17.87
C VAL A 531 -6.00 2.92 16.63
N ILE A 532 -4.88 3.35 16.06
CA ILE A 532 -4.87 4.14 14.82
C ILE A 532 -5.44 3.33 13.64
N LEU A 533 -5.04 2.05 13.49
CA LEU A 533 -5.59 1.16 12.47
C LEU A 533 -7.10 0.99 12.62
N ALA A 534 -7.57 0.71 13.84
CA ALA A 534 -8.99 0.61 14.13
C ALA A 534 -9.72 1.91 13.78
N GLN A 535 -9.24 3.04 14.28
CA GLN A 535 -9.92 4.33 14.06
C GLN A 535 -9.83 4.85 12.62
N MET A 536 -8.92 4.36 11.78
CA MET A 536 -9.00 4.66 10.35
C MET A 536 -9.92 3.71 9.57
N GLY A 537 -10.48 2.69 10.22
CA GLY A 537 -11.40 1.72 9.62
C GLY A 537 -10.72 0.47 9.08
N TYR A 538 -9.54 0.10 9.58
CA TYR A 538 -8.83 -1.13 9.24
C TYR A 538 -8.96 -2.21 10.32
N PHE A 539 -8.72 -3.46 9.92
CA PHE A 539 -8.54 -4.56 10.85
C PHE A 539 -7.18 -4.45 11.55
N VAL A 540 -7.06 -5.10 12.72
CA VAL A 540 -5.93 -4.94 13.63
C VAL A 540 -5.19 -6.25 13.88
N PRO A 541 -3.89 -6.22 14.21
CA PRO A 541 -3.06 -7.42 14.45
C PRO A 541 -3.34 -8.05 15.81
N ALA A 542 -4.56 -8.52 16.04
CA ALA A 542 -4.98 -9.18 17.26
C ALA A 542 -5.89 -10.37 16.93
N LYS A 543 -6.19 -11.20 17.92
CA LYS A 543 -7.22 -12.22 17.83
C LYS A 543 -8.60 -11.66 18.13
N GLU A 544 -8.68 -10.77 19.12
CA GLU A 544 -9.87 -10.05 19.52
C GLU A 544 -9.49 -8.62 19.87
N PHE A 545 -10.28 -7.64 19.42
CA PHE A 545 -10.04 -6.22 19.70
C PHE A 545 -11.37 -5.50 19.86
N ILE A 546 -11.68 -5.12 21.09
CA ILE A 546 -12.91 -4.42 21.47
C ILE A 546 -12.51 -3.06 22.01
N PHE A 547 -13.15 -2.00 21.55
CA PHE A 547 -12.78 -0.67 21.99
C PHE A 547 -13.94 0.32 21.88
N GLU A 548 -13.85 1.39 22.66
CA GLU A 548 -14.59 2.62 22.44
C GLU A 548 -13.61 3.67 21.92
N PRO A 549 -13.88 4.31 20.77
CA PRO A 549 -12.91 5.16 20.09
C PRO A 549 -12.46 6.36 20.93
N TYR A 550 -11.21 6.74 20.76
CA TYR A 550 -10.60 7.89 21.39
C TYR A 550 -10.75 9.16 20.55
N MET A 551 -10.84 10.32 21.21
CA MET A 551 -10.83 11.63 20.57
C MET A 551 -9.41 12.11 20.25
N ALA A 552 -8.45 11.75 21.11
CA ALA A 552 -7.04 12.12 20.90
C ALA A 552 -6.10 11.01 21.38
N LEU A 553 -4.94 10.92 20.72
CA LEU A 553 -3.84 10.04 21.10
C LEU A 553 -2.56 10.86 21.19
N TYR A 554 -1.88 10.78 22.34
CA TYR A 554 -0.59 11.41 22.61
C TYR A 554 0.45 10.34 22.87
N ALA A 555 1.62 10.51 22.30
CA ALA A 555 2.75 9.61 22.53
C ALA A 555 3.98 10.40 22.96
N ARG A 556 4.65 9.94 24.03
CA ARG A 556 5.95 10.40 24.49
C ARG A 556 6.84 9.19 24.71
N ILE A 557 7.57 8.77 23.66
CA ILE A 557 8.32 7.51 23.66
C ILE A 557 9.83 7.74 23.55
N THR A 558 10.27 8.70 22.76
CA THR A 558 11.70 9.00 22.59
C THR A 558 11.97 10.48 22.80
N GLY A 559 13.01 10.78 23.58
CA GLY A 559 13.54 12.14 23.69
C GLY A 559 14.37 12.44 22.44
N ASN A 560 13.95 13.44 21.68
CA ASN A 560 14.79 14.03 20.63
C ASN A 560 15.35 15.33 21.17
N ASP A 561 16.68 15.41 21.31
CA ASP A 561 17.33 16.66 21.61
C ASP A 561 17.12 17.65 20.47
N ASN A 562 16.47 18.77 20.75
CA ASN A 562 16.30 19.80 19.76
C ASN A 562 17.52 20.76 19.79
N ILE A 563 18.65 20.27 19.30
CA ILE A 563 19.93 20.99 19.25
C ILE A 563 19.76 22.34 18.52
N LEU A 564 18.85 22.43 17.55
CA LEU A 564 18.62 23.64 16.78
C LEU A 564 17.95 24.77 17.61
N LYS A 565 17.20 24.41 18.65
CA LYS A 565 16.56 25.38 19.56
C LYS A 565 17.36 25.65 20.83
N GLY A 566 18.45 24.92 21.05
CA GLY A 566 19.26 25.02 22.28
C GLY A 566 18.51 24.63 23.56
N GLN A 567 17.40 23.88 23.42
CA GLN A 567 16.61 23.36 24.54
C GLN A 567 17.18 22.01 24.98
N SER A 568 17.29 21.82 26.30
CA SER A 568 17.63 20.51 26.85
C SER A 568 16.49 19.50 26.57
N SER A 569 16.83 18.21 26.50
CA SER A 569 15.84 17.14 26.34
C SER A 569 14.80 17.17 27.47
N TYR A 570 15.19 17.57 28.65
CA TYR A 570 14.33 17.69 29.83
C TYR A 570 13.31 18.85 29.71
N ASP A 571 13.75 20.05 29.27
CA ASP A 571 12.85 21.19 29.06
C ASP A 571 11.78 20.87 28.00
N LEU A 572 12.21 20.23 26.89
CA LEU A 572 11.27 19.79 25.85
C LEU A 572 10.28 18.76 26.38
N GLU A 573 10.72 17.88 27.28
CA GLU A 573 9.88 16.88 27.89
C GLU A 573 8.79 17.48 28.79
N LEU A 574 9.14 18.50 29.57
CA LEU A 574 8.18 19.23 30.39
C LEU A 574 7.21 20.05 29.56
N ASP A 575 7.65 20.69 28.47
CA ASP A 575 6.79 21.44 27.54
C ASP A 575 5.77 20.50 26.87
N GLU A 576 6.18 19.30 26.43
CA GLU A 576 5.30 18.30 25.86
C GLU A 576 4.31 17.79 26.90
N LEU A 577 4.72 17.56 28.13
CA LEU A 577 3.86 17.11 29.21
C LEU A 577 2.80 18.18 29.56
N ASN A 578 3.22 19.44 29.66
CA ASN A 578 2.33 20.58 29.87
C ASN A 578 1.29 20.71 28.74
N ALA A 579 1.72 20.53 27.48
CA ALA A 579 0.82 20.54 26.33
C ALA A 579 -0.22 19.40 26.41
N ILE A 580 0.17 18.22 26.88
CA ILE A 580 -0.72 17.09 27.11
C ILE A 580 -1.77 17.46 28.17
N PHE A 581 -1.35 17.94 29.34
CA PHE A 581 -2.27 18.32 30.42
C PHE A 581 -3.23 19.43 30.03
N THR A 582 -2.76 20.48 29.34
CA THR A 582 -3.61 21.57 28.86
C THR A 582 -4.73 21.05 27.95
N ARG A 583 -4.41 20.14 27.04
CA ARG A 583 -5.37 19.56 26.11
C ARG A 583 -6.31 18.57 26.79
N ILE A 584 -5.84 17.78 27.77
CA ILE A 584 -6.67 16.87 28.55
C ILE A 584 -7.70 17.66 29.34
N ASN A 585 -7.31 18.76 29.97
CA ASN A 585 -8.24 19.62 30.71
C ASN A 585 -9.31 20.20 29.80
N SER A 586 -8.92 20.76 28.64
CA SER A 586 -9.86 21.24 27.64
C SER A 586 -10.78 20.13 27.08
N ALA A 587 -10.26 18.91 26.96
CA ALA A 587 -11.02 17.76 26.50
C ALA A 587 -11.99 17.24 27.55
N LYS A 588 -11.63 17.31 28.82
CA LYS A 588 -12.49 16.90 29.95
C LYS A 588 -13.75 17.76 30.02
N ASP A 589 -13.60 19.08 29.89
CA ASP A 589 -14.73 20.03 29.89
C ASP A 589 -15.71 19.75 28.74
N ALA A 590 -15.20 19.21 27.61
CA ALA A 590 -16.01 18.80 26.46
C ALA A 590 -16.45 17.32 26.50
N GLY A 591 -16.20 16.57 27.58
CA GLY A 591 -16.48 15.12 27.68
C GLY A 591 -15.63 14.27 26.75
N LEU A 592 -14.51 14.78 26.26
CA LEU A 592 -13.65 14.13 25.28
C LEU A 592 -12.61 13.22 25.97
N ARG A 593 -12.33 12.07 25.37
CA ARG A 593 -11.51 11.01 25.95
C ARG A 593 -10.22 10.78 25.21
N THR A 594 -9.12 10.66 25.93
CA THR A 594 -7.76 10.61 25.37
C THR A 594 -7.03 9.33 25.76
N LEU A 595 -6.08 8.93 24.89
CA LEU A 595 -5.08 7.89 25.15
C LEU A 595 -3.69 8.53 25.24
N VAL A 596 -2.99 8.31 26.35
CA VAL A 596 -1.60 8.79 26.57
C VAL A 596 -0.65 7.60 26.68
N ILE A 597 0.39 7.61 25.86
CA ILE A 597 1.44 6.58 25.85
C ILE A 597 2.77 7.24 26.21
N GLY A 598 3.37 6.85 27.34
CA GLY A 598 4.63 7.41 27.84
C GLY A 598 5.70 6.34 28.10
N ASP A 599 6.91 6.57 27.61
CA ASP A 599 8.06 5.67 27.83
C ASP A 599 9.20 6.42 28.50
N GLU A 600 9.59 5.96 29.70
CA GLU A 600 10.69 6.46 30.50
C GLU A 600 10.70 8.00 30.62
N ILE A 601 9.55 8.61 30.94
CA ILE A 601 9.43 10.07 31.10
C ILE A 601 10.30 10.57 32.25
N CYS A 602 10.82 11.82 32.15
CA CYS A 602 11.66 12.50 33.14
C CYS A 602 13.01 11.82 33.38
N ARG A 603 13.59 11.18 32.35
CA ARG A 603 14.92 10.54 32.46
C ARG A 603 16.06 11.53 32.50
N GLY A 604 15.84 12.78 32.11
CA GLY A 604 16.89 13.83 32.00
C GLY A 604 17.17 14.61 33.25
N THR A 605 16.57 14.25 34.42
CA THR A 605 16.78 14.97 35.70
C THR A 605 17.22 14.02 36.80
N GLU A 606 17.48 14.57 38.01
CA GLU A 606 17.86 13.76 39.17
C GLU A 606 16.72 12.82 39.59
N ILE A 607 17.09 11.67 40.16
CA ILE A 607 16.19 10.53 40.42
C ILE A 607 14.96 10.91 41.27
N ILE A 608 15.17 11.72 42.34
CA ILE A 608 14.07 12.10 43.24
C ILE A 608 13.06 12.99 42.55
N SER A 609 13.51 14.00 41.78
CA SER A 609 12.67 14.87 40.98
C SER A 609 11.96 14.08 39.89
N ALA A 610 12.65 13.15 39.20
CA ALA A 610 12.06 12.27 38.19
C ALA A 610 10.91 11.42 38.80
N ILE A 611 11.14 10.73 39.91
CA ILE A 611 10.13 9.95 40.61
C ILE A 611 8.94 10.81 41.01
N SER A 612 9.19 12.02 41.56
CA SER A 612 8.14 12.94 41.97
C SER A 612 7.26 13.41 40.82
N ILE A 613 7.88 13.78 39.67
CA ILE A 613 7.16 14.24 38.50
C ILE A 613 6.35 13.07 37.86
N VAL A 614 6.96 11.89 37.76
CA VAL A 614 6.27 10.69 37.22
C VAL A 614 5.08 10.34 38.12
N ALA A 615 5.24 10.30 39.43
CA ALA A 615 4.14 10.00 40.35
C ALA A 615 3.02 11.05 40.28
N SER A 616 3.36 12.33 40.25
CA SER A 616 2.37 13.42 40.07
C SER A 616 1.64 13.34 38.75
N THR A 617 2.34 12.98 37.68
CA THR A 617 1.74 12.76 36.35
C THR A 617 0.71 11.62 36.38
N ILE A 618 1.07 10.49 36.99
CA ILE A 618 0.17 9.32 37.13
C ILE A 618 -1.09 9.69 37.91
N VAL A 619 -0.93 10.37 39.06
CA VAL A 619 -2.07 10.80 39.90
C VAL A 619 -2.99 11.74 39.13
N SER A 620 -2.41 12.73 38.43
CA SER A 620 -3.18 13.70 37.65
C SER A 620 -3.96 13.04 36.50
N LEU A 621 -3.36 12.08 35.82
CA LEU A 621 -4.03 11.32 34.74
C LEU A 621 -5.07 10.34 35.31
N ALA A 622 -4.80 9.70 36.43
CA ALA A 622 -5.73 8.79 37.11
C ALA A 622 -6.99 9.52 37.60
N ALA A 623 -6.86 10.80 37.98
CA ALA A 623 -7.97 11.67 38.36
C ALA A 623 -8.80 12.19 37.17
N SER A 624 -8.37 11.93 35.95
CA SER A 624 -9.06 12.28 34.71
C SER A 624 -9.67 11.06 34.03
N SER A 625 -10.58 11.25 33.07
CA SER A 625 -11.14 10.17 32.24
C SER A 625 -10.17 9.68 31.16
N THR A 626 -8.86 9.92 31.34
CA THR A 626 -7.80 9.62 30.36
C THR A 626 -7.33 8.18 30.53
N SER A 627 -7.28 7.43 29.44
CA SER A 627 -6.57 6.15 29.41
C SER A 627 -5.07 6.39 29.23
N PHE A 628 -4.23 5.78 30.05
CA PHE A 628 -2.77 5.95 29.89
C PHE A 628 -1.99 4.65 30.17
N ILE A 629 -0.87 4.51 29.44
CA ILE A 629 0.11 3.47 29.69
C ILE A 629 1.50 4.08 29.76
N PHE A 630 2.17 3.89 30.90
CA PHE A 630 3.51 4.40 31.14
C PHE A 630 4.49 3.27 31.41
N ALA A 631 5.55 3.21 30.64
CA ALA A 631 6.70 2.37 30.97
C ALA A 631 7.71 3.14 31.83
N THR A 632 8.16 2.50 32.88
CA THR A 632 9.18 3.04 33.78
C THR A 632 10.04 1.92 34.34
N HIS A 633 11.25 2.26 34.76
CA HIS A 633 12.13 1.41 35.53
C HIS A 633 12.32 1.92 36.99
N PHE A 634 11.62 2.98 37.37
CA PHE A 634 11.56 3.45 38.74
C PHE A 634 10.58 2.58 39.54
N HIS A 635 11.07 1.47 40.11
CA HIS A 635 10.25 0.55 40.92
C HIS A 635 9.73 1.22 42.21
N GLU A 636 10.38 2.31 42.63
CA GLU A 636 10.00 3.14 43.76
C GLU A 636 8.61 3.77 43.54
N VAL A 637 8.27 4.15 42.32
CA VAL A 637 6.98 4.78 41.97
C VAL A 637 5.81 3.89 42.41
N ALA A 638 5.88 2.59 42.14
CA ALA A 638 4.81 1.66 42.52
C ALA A 638 4.75 1.37 44.03
N LYS A 639 5.79 1.76 44.80
CA LYS A 639 5.86 1.60 46.23
C LYS A 639 5.30 2.77 47.01
N LEU A 640 5.07 3.92 46.32
CA LEU A 640 4.46 5.10 46.93
C LEU A 640 2.99 4.81 47.31
N ASP A 641 2.60 5.12 48.54
CA ASP A 641 1.21 4.95 48.96
C ASP A 641 0.24 5.71 48.07
N LEU A 642 0.61 6.92 47.64
CA LEU A 642 -0.12 7.76 46.70
C LEU A 642 -0.45 7.04 45.36
N ILE A 643 0.34 6.06 44.92
CA ILE A 643 0.13 5.29 43.71
C ILE A 643 -0.57 3.96 44.02
N LYS A 644 -0.18 3.29 45.12
CA LYS A 644 -0.82 2.01 45.55
C LYS A 644 -2.31 2.14 45.83
N ASP A 645 -2.71 3.31 46.36
CA ASP A 645 -4.08 3.58 46.74
C ASP A 645 -4.99 3.98 45.59
N LEU A 646 -4.43 4.09 44.35
CA LEU A 646 -5.20 4.35 43.15
C LEU A 646 -5.88 3.06 42.64
N PRO A 647 -7.21 2.93 42.76
CA PRO A 647 -7.92 1.70 42.37
C PRO A 647 -7.95 1.50 40.85
N ASN A 648 -7.79 2.61 40.09
CA ASN A 648 -7.89 2.64 38.62
C ASN A 648 -6.52 2.57 37.93
N VAL A 649 -5.44 2.29 38.65
CA VAL A 649 -4.07 2.13 38.07
C VAL A 649 -3.59 0.71 38.35
N LYS A 650 -3.27 -0.03 37.30
CA LYS A 650 -2.75 -1.40 37.39
C LYS A 650 -1.28 -1.46 37.02
N THR A 651 -0.54 -2.34 37.66
CA THR A 651 0.88 -2.56 37.36
C THR A 651 1.09 -3.89 36.67
N PHE A 652 1.90 -3.87 35.62
CA PHE A 652 2.31 -5.04 34.86
C PHE A 652 3.80 -5.03 34.58
N HIS A 653 4.37 -6.19 34.31
CA HIS A 653 5.74 -6.30 33.84
C HIS A 653 5.85 -7.32 32.72
N LEU A 654 6.86 -7.13 31.85
CA LEU A 654 7.23 -8.09 30.82
C LEU A 654 8.19 -9.13 31.40
N LYS A 655 7.78 -10.39 31.38
CA LYS A 655 8.52 -11.50 31.96
C LYS A 655 9.89 -11.67 31.30
N ALA A 656 10.90 -11.73 32.15
CA ALA A 656 12.26 -12.10 31.83
C ALA A 656 12.82 -12.94 32.97
N GLU A 657 13.58 -13.99 32.70
CA GLU A 657 14.15 -14.89 33.69
C GLU A 657 15.62 -15.09 33.46
N TYR A 658 16.38 -15.24 34.55
CA TYR A 658 17.80 -15.59 34.46
C TYR A 658 17.93 -17.11 34.39
N ASP A 659 18.40 -17.62 33.25
CA ASP A 659 18.74 -19.02 33.07
C ASP A 659 20.14 -19.29 33.62
N SER A 660 20.21 -19.94 34.78
CA SER A 660 21.46 -20.27 35.44
C SER A 660 22.35 -21.27 34.70
N VAL A 661 21.75 -22.07 33.79
CA VAL A 661 22.48 -23.06 32.98
C VAL A 661 23.09 -22.37 31.76
N LYS A 662 22.32 -21.56 31.10
CA LYS A 662 22.78 -20.75 29.93
C LYS A 662 23.57 -19.52 30.38
N LYS A 663 23.47 -19.14 31.65
CA LYS A 663 24.06 -17.92 32.26
C LYS A 663 23.67 -16.66 31.50
N CYS A 664 22.42 -16.56 31.03
CA CYS A 664 21.88 -15.42 30.30
C CYS A 664 20.47 -15.11 30.76
N ILE A 665 19.99 -13.90 30.46
CA ILE A 665 18.59 -13.55 30.68
C ILE A 665 17.80 -13.95 29.42
N VAL A 666 16.73 -14.69 29.63
CA VAL A 666 15.75 -15.08 28.62
C VAL A 666 14.57 -14.12 28.72
N TYR A 667 14.27 -13.43 27.64
CA TYR A 667 13.12 -12.54 27.54
C TYR A 667 11.90 -13.30 27.00
N GLU A 668 11.04 -13.73 27.91
CA GLU A 668 9.78 -14.39 27.52
C GLU A 668 8.77 -13.40 26.94
N ARG A 669 8.91 -12.11 27.22
CA ARG A 669 8.09 -11.01 26.70
C ARG A 669 6.59 -11.14 26.97
N LYS A 670 6.18 -12.03 27.90
CA LYS A 670 4.78 -12.20 28.30
C LYS A 670 4.45 -11.19 29.39
N LEU A 671 3.30 -10.54 29.24
CA LEU A 671 2.80 -9.57 30.21
C LEU A 671 2.25 -10.30 31.43
N LEU A 672 2.73 -9.92 32.61
CA LEU A 672 2.27 -10.46 33.89
C LEU A 672 1.93 -9.32 34.85
N PRO A 673 0.97 -9.51 35.78
CA PRO A 673 0.64 -8.50 36.78
C PRO A 673 1.79 -8.27 37.79
N GLY A 674 1.84 -7.04 38.33
CA GLY A 674 2.85 -6.62 39.33
C GLY A 674 4.13 -6.03 38.71
N ASN A 675 5.04 -5.57 39.57
CA ASN A 675 6.24 -4.78 39.18
C ASN A 675 7.38 -5.62 38.62
N GLY A 676 7.32 -6.95 38.75
CA GLY A 676 8.46 -7.82 38.40
C GLY A 676 9.67 -7.68 39.32
N PRO A 677 10.71 -8.45 39.07
CA PRO A 677 11.95 -8.41 39.85
C PRO A 677 12.77 -7.14 39.62
N GLU A 678 13.47 -6.63 40.67
CA GLU A 678 14.20 -5.36 40.66
C GLU A 678 15.70 -5.51 40.33
N ASP A 679 16.28 -6.72 40.43
CA ASP A 679 17.72 -6.96 40.49
C ASP A 679 18.39 -7.39 39.19
N TYR A 680 17.71 -7.38 38.04
CA TYR A 680 18.28 -7.90 36.81
C TYR A 680 19.43 -7.07 36.22
N GLY A 681 19.54 -5.77 36.54
CA GLY A 681 20.59 -4.90 36.00
C GLY A 681 22.00 -5.41 36.29
N LEU A 682 22.24 -5.84 37.51
CA LEU A 682 23.55 -6.41 37.95
C LEU A 682 23.79 -7.79 37.32
N LEU A 683 22.76 -8.64 37.19
CA LEU A 683 22.84 -9.94 36.50
C LEU A 683 23.22 -9.79 35.04
N VAL A 684 22.63 -8.79 34.35
CA VAL A 684 23.01 -8.45 32.98
C VAL A 684 24.47 -7.98 32.90
N ALA A 685 24.87 -7.12 33.86
CA ALA A 685 26.23 -6.64 33.93
C ALA A 685 27.23 -7.77 34.16
N GLU A 686 26.91 -8.70 35.08
CA GLU A 686 27.71 -9.90 35.33
C GLU A 686 27.93 -10.74 34.07
N HIS A 687 26.86 -10.88 33.31
CA HIS A 687 26.92 -11.67 32.07
C HIS A 687 27.70 -10.96 30.95
N LYS A 688 27.53 -9.65 30.78
CA LYS A 688 28.17 -8.86 29.71
C LYS A 688 29.62 -8.46 30.01
N ILE A 689 29.94 -8.16 31.27
CA ILE A 689 31.28 -7.63 31.66
C ILE A 689 32.16 -8.79 32.14
N LYS A 690 32.59 -9.64 31.21
CA LYS A 690 33.43 -10.82 31.50
C LYS A 690 34.92 -10.52 31.67
N GLY A 691 35.37 -9.32 31.26
CA GLY A 691 36.80 -8.93 31.29
C GLY A 691 37.37 -8.54 32.67
N ASN A 692 36.48 -8.20 33.60
CA ASN A 692 36.92 -7.79 34.96
C ASN A 692 36.26 -8.64 36.06
N LYS A 693 36.97 -9.59 36.59
CA LYS A 693 36.44 -10.53 37.62
C LYS A 693 35.99 -9.84 38.92
N ASN A 694 36.49 -8.66 39.24
CA ASN A 694 36.14 -7.93 40.46
C ASN A 694 35.01 -6.93 40.27
N PHE A 695 34.59 -6.69 38.99
CA PHE A 695 33.57 -5.68 38.69
C PHE A 695 32.26 -5.94 39.43
N ILE A 696 31.74 -7.15 39.35
CA ILE A 696 30.46 -7.51 40.00
C ILE A 696 30.57 -7.43 41.51
N LYS A 697 31.70 -7.93 42.07
CA LYS A 697 31.95 -7.83 43.52
C LYS A 697 31.91 -6.36 43.98
N TYR A 698 32.49 -5.45 43.20
CA TYR A 698 32.46 -4.02 43.53
C TYR A 698 31.06 -3.46 43.36
N ALA A 699 30.37 -3.84 42.28
CA ALA A 699 29.00 -3.40 41.99
C ALA A 699 28.01 -3.85 43.09
N GLU A 700 28.12 -5.09 43.58
CA GLU A 700 27.35 -5.60 44.71
C GLU A 700 27.68 -4.86 46.04
N GLN A 701 28.95 -4.60 46.29
CA GLN A 701 29.34 -3.81 47.45
C GLN A 701 28.77 -2.40 47.38
N VAL A 702 28.78 -1.78 46.22
CA VAL A 702 28.18 -0.46 45.98
C VAL A 702 26.67 -0.53 46.13
N LYS A 703 26.00 -1.54 45.52
CA LYS A 703 24.58 -1.75 45.68
C LYS A 703 24.17 -1.87 47.15
N ASN A 704 24.84 -2.73 47.90
CA ASN A 704 24.54 -2.91 49.33
C ASN A 704 24.78 -1.63 50.17
N LYS A 705 25.78 -0.83 49.79
CA LYS A 705 26.08 0.46 50.40
C LYS A 705 25.04 1.52 50.03
N LEU A 706 24.56 1.49 48.78
CA LEU A 706 23.45 2.35 48.30
C LEU A 706 22.12 2.00 48.96
N MET A 707 21.76 0.74 49.02
CA MET A 707 20.57 0.28 49.72
C MET A 707 20.57 0.63 51.18
N TYR A 708 21.75 0.53 51.83
CA TYR A 708 21.94 0.98 53.21
C TYR A 708 21.82 2.52 53.32
N ASN A 709 22.32 3.27 52.36
CA ASN A 709 22.30 4.73 52.34
C ASN A 709 20.94 5.30 51.85
N PHE A 710 20.23 4.62 50.96
CA PHE A 710 18.84 4.99 50.58
C PHE A 710 17.91 4.87 51.80
N ASN A 711 18.14 3.86 52.63
CA ASN A 711 17.46 3.80 53.95
C ASN A 711 18.01 4.85 54.95
N ASN A 712 19.14 5.53 54.66
CA ASN A 712 19.87 6.45 55.58
C ASN A 712 20.46 7.74 54.96
N GLY A 713 20.24 8.04 53.67
CA GLY A 713 20.43 9.36 53.00
C GLY A 713 21.85 9.81 52.56
N ALA A 714 22.63 9.12 51.67
CA ALA A 714 23.93 9.64 51.12
C ALA A 714 24.27 9.26 49.64
N SER A 715 25.11 10.04 48.94
CA SER A 715 25.36 10.16 47.48
C SER A 715 26.63 9.49 46.88
N LEU A 716 26.74 9.30 45.52
CA LEU A 716 27.80 8.56 44.80
C LEU A 716 28.22 9.07 43.40
N ASN A 717 29.49 8.87 43.01
CA ASN A 717 30.03 9.17 41.65
C ASN A 717 31.09 8.18 41.07
N ASN A 718 30.95 7.91 39.72
CA ASN A 718 31.86 7.51 38.59
C ASN A 718 32.66 6.20 38.47
N LEU A 719 32.65 5.60 37.20
CA LEU A 719 33.73 4.87 36.46
C LEU A 719 33.27 4.17 35.16
N THR A 720 34.18 3.96 34.13
CA THR A 720 33.92 3.38 32.74
C THR A 720 34.84 2.18 32.34
N PRO A 721 34.54 1.35 31.32
CA PRO A 721 35.50 0.60 30.47
C PRO A 721 35.14 0.19 29.01
N ASP A 722 36.09 -0.40 28.19
CA ASP A 722 36.09 -0.73 26.75
C ASP A 722 36.14 -2.22 26.36
N VAL A 723 35.75 -2.62 25.12
CA VAL A 723 35.76 -4.01 24.57
C VAL A 723 35.87 -4.15 23.02
N VAL A 724 36.42 -5.29 22.50
CA VAL A 724 36.77 -5.62 21.07
C VAL A 724 36.15 -6.92 20.54
N LEU A 725 35.89 -7.07 19.19
CA LEU A 725 35.21 -8.19 18.48
C LEU A 725 35.94 -8.83 17.28
N SER A 726 35.57 -10.09 16.84
CA SER A 726 36.13 -10.87 15.71
C SER A 726 35.10 -11.66 14.84
N ASN A 727 35.38 -12.04 13.55
CA ASN A 727 34.48 -12.50 12.46
C ASN A 727 34.61 -13.97 11.99
N ILE A 728 33.53 -14.57 11.31
CA ILE A 728 33.47 -15.92 10.71
C ILE A 728 32.49 -16.02 9.48
N ASN A 729 32.69 -16.98 8.51
CA ASN A 729 32.04 -17.17 7.19
C ASN A 729 30.92 -18.25 7.13
N MET A 730 29.94 -18.16 6.16
CA MET A 730 28.66 -18.91 6.17
C MET A 730 27.99 -19.29 4.82
N THR A 731 27.08 -20.34 4.79
CA THR A 731 26.28 -20.83 3.64
C THR A 731 24.75 -20.86 3.88
N LYS A 732 23.88 -20.88 2.81
CA LYS A 732 22.40 -20.62 2.86
C LYS A 732 21.51 -21.87 2.83
N GLY A 733 20.26 -21.80 3.37
CA GLY A 733 19.29 -22.90 3.53
C GLY A 733 18.23 -23.05 2.42
N ASN A 734 17.58 -24.24 2.30
CA ASN A 734 16.68 -24.61 1.19
C ASN A 734 15.22 -24.12 1.32
N TYR A 735 14.66 -23.99 2.54
CA TYR A 735 13.28 -23.59 2.80
C TYR A 735 13.10 -22.07 2.92
N ASN A 736 14.17 -21.39 3.33
CA ASN A 736 14.23 -19.93 3.42
C ASN A 736 15.64 -19.46 3.04
N LYS A 737 15.74 -18.58 2.04
CA LYS A 737 17.03 -18.09 1.50
C LYS A 737 17.82 -17.21 2.47
N SER A 738 17.17 -16.69 3.50
CA SER A 738 17.80 -15.92 4.56
C SER A 738 18.39 -16.77 5.67
N LEU A 739 18.09 -18.08 5.72
CA LEU A 739 18.65 -19.01 6.70
C LEU A 739 20.07 -19.40 6.30
N ILE A 740 21.02 -19.14 7.17
CA ILE A 740 22.43 -19.46 6.96
C ILE A 740 22.78 -20.75 7.72
N LYS A 741 23.38 -21.72 7.03
CA LYS A 741 23.83 -23.00 7.60
C LYS A 741 25.31 -22.90 7.96
N SER A 742 25.62 -22.58 9.22
CA SER A 742 27.01 -22.45 9.71
C SER A 742 27.42 -23.57 10.66
N ALA A 743 26.52 -23.97 11.54
CA ALA A 743 26.74 -25.02 12.52
C ALA A 743 25.39 -25.64 12.92
N CYS A 744 25.44 -26.81 13.59
CA CYS A 744 24.24 -27.40 14.18
C CYS A 744 23.81 -26.60 15.41
N ASP A 745 22.53 -26.18 15.46
CA ASP A 745 22.01 -25.34 16.54
C ASP A 745 22.00 -26.05 17.90
N ILE A 746 21.96 -27.42 17.93
CA ILE A 746 21.97 -28.22 19.17
C ILE A 746 23.38 -28.56 19.63
N CYS A 747 24.20 -29.19 18.79
CA CYS A 747 25.52 -29.71 19.22
C CYS A 747 26.67 -28.81 18.76
N LYS A 748 26.42 -27.71 18.13
CA LYS A 748 27.38 -26.71 17.62
C LYS A 748 28.47 -27.28 16.69
N LYS A 749 28.25 -28.47 16.12
CA LYS A 749 29.17 -29.08 15.15
C LYS A 749 29.19 -28.25 13.87
N ILE A 750 30.41 -27.84 13.47
CA ILE A 750 30.66 -27.18 12.19
C ILE A 750 31.07 -28.25 11.17
N PRO A 751 30.46 -28.30 9.95
CA PRO A 751 30.86 -29.26 8.93
C PRO A 751 32.31 -29.04 8.48
N LYS A 752 33.05 -30.10 8.27
CA LYS A 752 34.42 -30.05 7.73
C LYS A 752 34.37 -30.48 6.24
N GLY A 753 34.67 -29.54 5.34
CA GLY A 753 34.73 -29.81 3.90
C GLY A 753 33.35 -29.78 3.19
N ASP A 754 33.27 -30.38 2.00
CA ASP A 754 32.11 -30.37 1.09
C ASP A 754 30.92 -31.26 1.52
N GLU A 755 30.92 -31.79 2.73
CA GLU A 755 29.86 -32.66 3.22
C GLU A 755 28.55 -31.92 3.52
N LYS A 756 27.44 -32.37 2.89
CA LYS A 756 26.06 -31.92 3.16
C LYS A 756 25.60 -32.44 4.55
N GLU A 757 26.27 -32.06 5.60
CA GLU A 757 25.98 -32.56 6.95
C GLU A 757 24.88 -31.79 7.71
N LEU A 758 24.47 -30.60 7.25
CA LEU A 758 23.47 -29.78 7.93
C LEU A 758 22.14 -29.76 7.18
N GLU A 759 21.09 -30.15 7.88
CA GLU A 759 19.71 -30.16 7.39
C GLU A 759 18.89 -29.08 8.09
N VAL A 760 17.83 -28.58 7.42
CA VAL A 760 16.88 -27.61 7.99
C VAL A 760 15.66 -28.39 8.46
N HIS A 761 15.30 -28.25 9.74
CA HIS A 761 14.16 -28.89 10.37
C HIS A 761 13.10 -27.85 10.73
N HIS A 762 11.80 -28.22 10.60
CA HIS A 762 10.67 -27.37 11.01
C HIS A 762 10.33 -27.66 12.48
N ILE A 763 10.36 -26.67 13.33
CA ILE A 763 10.04 -26.79 14.77
C ILE A 763 8.58 -27.22 14.93
N ASN A 764 7.64 -26.50 14.33
CA ASN A 764 6.27 -26.97 14.14
C ASN A 764 6.21 -27.73 12.82
N PHE A 765 5.80 -28.99 12.86
CA PHE A 765 5.85 -29.87 11.71
C PHE A 765 4.94 -29.38 10.57
N GLN A 766 5.35 -29.63 9.33
CA GLN A 766 4.55 -29.27 8.15
C GLN A 766 3.16 -29.92 8.12
N LYS A 767 2.99 -31.09 8.74
CA LYS A 767 1.69 -31.77 8.88
C LYS A 767 0.69 -31.02 9.78
N ASP A 768 1.19 -30.19 10.69
CA ASP A 768 0.40 -29.41 11.64
C ASP A 768 0.06 -28.01 11.07
N CYS A 769 0.15 -27.86 9.74
CA CYS A 769 -0.19 -26.63 9.03
C CYS A 769 -1.46 -26.81 8.18
N ASN A 770 -2.14 -25.70 7.92
CA ASN A 770 -3.28 -25.67 7.00
C ASN A 770 -2.82 -25.85 5.53
N LYS A 771 -3.77 -25.92 4.58
CA LYS A 771 -3.48 -26.11 3.15
C LYS A 771 -2.62 -24.98 2.53
N GLU A 772 -2.65 -23.79 3.11
CA GLU A 772 -1.89 -22.61 2.68
C GLU A 772 -0.49 -22.53 3.32
N GLY A 773 -0.18 -23.45 4.25
CA GLY A 773 1.13 -23.57 4.91
C GLY A 773 1.28 -22.76 6.19
N TYR A 774 0.20 -22.28 6.81
CA TYR A 774 0.21 -21.63 8.11
C TYR A 774 0.00 -22.63 9.24
N ILE A 775 0.67 -22.40 10.38
CA ILE A 775 0.65 -23.29 11.54
C ILE A 775 -0.72 -23.20 12.21
N LEU A 776 -1.36 -24.34 12.49
CA LEU A 776 -2.65 -24.40 13.18
C LEU A 776 -2.54 -23.81 14.61
N GLY A 777 -3.43 -22.90 14.95
CA GLY A 777 -3.38 -22.13 16.21
C GLY A 777 -2.45 -20.92 16.18
N LYS A 778 -1.70 -20.72 15.10
CA LYS A 778 -0.85 -19.54 14.84
C LYS A 778 -0.95 -19.16 13.36
N GLU A 779 -2.15 -18.85 12.90
CA GLU A 779 -2.48 -18.61 11.49
C GLU A 779 -1.76 -17.38 10.88
N TYR A 780 -1.11 -16.57 11.70
CA TYR A 780 -0.22 -15.50 11.29
C TYR A 780 1.21 -15.96 10.97
N LEU A 781 1.58 -17.21 11.30
CA LEU A 781 2.94 -17.74 11.16
C LEU A 781 3.00 -18.83 10.08
N HIS A 782 3.70 -18.54 8.96
CA HIS A 782 3.91 -19.51 7.88
C HIS A 782 5.01 -20.52 8.26
N LYS A 783 4.85 -21.80 7.87
CA LYS A 783 5.78 -22.89 8.19
C LYS A 783 7.25 -22.61 7.85
N ASN A 784 7.52 -21.85 6.79
CA ASN A 784 8.87 -21.50 6.35
C ASN A 784 9.40 -20.17 6.94
N HIS A 785 8.72 -19.62 7.93
CA HIS A 785 9.26 -18.47 8.69
C HIS A 785 10.52 -18.89 9.45
N LEU A 786 11.51 -17.99 9.55
CA LEU A 786 12.81 -18.31 10.18
C LEU A 786 12.69 -18.77 11.63
N SER A 787 11.70 -18.25 12.39
CA SER A 787 11.44 -18.67 13.76
C SER A 787 10.95 -20.13 13.88
N ASN A 788 10.47 -20.72 12.78
CA ASN A 788 10.03 -22.12 12.72
C ASN A 788 11.08 -23.06 12.11
N LEU A 789 12.25 -22.55 11.75
CA LEU A 789 13.31 -23.32 11.09
C LEU A 789 14.55 -23.41 11.98
N VAL A 790 15.15 -24.56 12.10
CA VAL A 790 16.38 -24.84 12.87
C VAL A 790 17.37 -25.63 12.01
N VAL A 791 18.65 -25.32 12.13
CA VAL A 791 19.73 -26.00 11.41
C VAL A 791 20.30 -27.12 12.29
N LEU A 792 20.18 -28.35 11.85
CA LEU A 792 20.59 -29.51 12.59
C LEU A 792 21.58 -30.38 11.79
N CYS A 793 22.55 -30.98 12.47
CA CYS A 793 23.29 -32.09 11.86
C CYS A 793 22.42 -33.35 11.81
N ARG A 794 22.71 -34.27 10.92
CA ARG A 794 21.91 -35.49 10.69
C ARG A 794 21.67 -36.31 11.97
N LYS A 795 22.65 -36.33 12.90
CA LYS A 795 22.51 -37.00 14.20
C LYS A 795 21.45 -36.33 15.06
N CYS A 796 21.54 -35.03 15.27
CA CYS A 796 20.55 -34.29 16.06
C CYS A 796 19.17 -34.25 15.39
N HIS A 797 19.10 -34.18 14.06
CA HIS A 797 17.88 -34.29 13.30
C HIS A 797 17.13 -35.60 13.52
N ASN A 798 17.86 -36.71 13.48
CA ASN A 798 17.28 -38.02 13.77
C ASN A 798 16.80 -38.14 15.23
N SER A 799 17.56 -37.61 16.21
CA SER A 799 17.13 -37.62 17.63
C SER A 799 15.87 -36.80 17.88
N VAL A 800 15.66 -35.71 17.12
CA VAL A 800 14.38 -34.94 17.17
C VAL A 800 13.23 -35.79 16.61
N HIS A 801 13.42 -36.47 15.47
CA HIS A 801 12.39 -37.33 14.88
C HIS A 801 12.08 -38.57 15.73
N GLN A 802 13.06 -39.08 16.48
CA GLN A 802 12.88 -40.20 17.42
C GLN A 802 12.25 -39.78 18.75
N GLY A 803 11.99 -38.46 18.94
CA GLY A 803 11.43 -37.94 20.18
C GLY A 803 12.41 -37.87 21.35
N GLU A 804 13.70 -38.10 21.13
CA GLU A 804 14.75 -37.99 22.17
C GLU A 804 15.05 -36.51 22.51
N ILE A 805 14.83 -35.61 21.52
CA ILE A 805 14.98 -34.18 21.67
C ILE A 805 13.67 -33.52 21.27
N LYS A 806 13.13 -32.69 22.15
CA LYS A 806 11.96 -31.83 21.90
C LYS A 806 12.44 -30.38 21.78
N ILE A 807 12.23 -29.77 20.62
CA ILE A 807 12.53 -28.36 20.36
C ILE A 807 11.28 -27.53 20.67
N MET A 808 11.43 -26.48 21.49
CA MET A 808 10.35 -25.59 21.93
C MET A 808 10.26 -24.32 21.09
N GLY A 809 11.36 -23.88 20.48
CA GLY A 809 11.48 -22.64 19.72
C GLY A 809 12.82 -21.96 19.95
N TYR A 810 12.87 -20.67 19.69
CA TYR A 810 14.02 -19.82 20.03
C TYR A 810 13.66 -18.86 21.18
N ASP A 811 14.51 -18.81 22.19
CA ASP A 811 14.44 -17.80 23.23
C ASP A 811 15.26 -16.58 22.81
N ASP A 812 14.71 -15.41 23.03
CA ASP A 812 15.41 -14.15 22.86
C ASP A 812 16.14 -13.81 24.18
N THR A 813 17.44 -13.69 24.12
CA THR A 813 18.28 -13.54 25.33
C THR A 813 19.23 -12.35 25.19
N THR A 814 19.89 -12.00 26.29
CA THR A 814 20.96 -10.98 26.27
C THR A 814 22.15 -11.33 25.37
N ASP A 815 22.34 -12.60 25.01
CA ASP A 815 23.37 -13.09 24.09
C ASP A 815 22.85 -13.30 22.65
N GLY A 816 21.65 -12.82 22.38
CA GLY A 816 20.92 -13.05 21.13
C GLY A 816 20.02 -14.27 21.24
N LYS A 817 19.69 -14.86 20.12
CA LYS A 817 18.79 -16.01 20.05
C LYS A 817 19.47 -17.31 20.45
N ILE A 818 18.82 -18.03 21.33
CA ILE A 818 19.28 -19.35 21.75
C ILE A 818 18.14 -20.35 21.51
N LEU A 819 18.49 -21.51 20.86
CA LEU A 819 17.52 -22.58 20.65
C LEU A 819 17.12 -23.21 21.98
N ASN A 820 15.82 -23.20 22.27
CA ASN A 820 15.23 -23.84 23.45
C ASN A 820 14.82 -25.28 23.11
N TYR A 821 15.46 -26.24 23.76
CA TYR A 821 15.16 -27.65 23.58
C TYR A 821 15.38 -28.47 24.85
N THR A 822 14.65 -29.54 25.01
CA THR A 822 14.81 -30.49 26.10
C THR A 822 15.25 -31.88 25.58
N ARG A 823 16.14 -32.57 26.31
CA ARG A 823 16.48 -33.95 26.05
C ARG A 823 15.66 -34.84 26.98
N LEU A 824 14.85 -35.73 26.41
CA LEU A 824 14.10 -36.70 27.18
C LEU A 824 15.03 -37.82 27.58
N ALA A 825 15.06 -38.17 28.87
CA ALA A 825 15.88 -39.30 29.38
C ALA A 825 15.38 -40.59 28.77
N THR A 826 16.19 -41.18 27.88
CA THR A 826 15.92 -42.54 27.37
C THR A 826 16.43 -43.54 28.40
N ASN A 827 15.53 -44.36 28.96
CA ASN A 827 15.88 -45.50 29.83
C ASN A 827 16.58 -46.64 29.04
N LYS A 828 17.59 -46.30 28.24
CA LYS A 828 18.46 -47.33 27.61
C LYS A 828 19.89 -47.15 28.14
N PRO A 829 20.48 -48.16 28.75
CA PRO A 829 21.88 -48.12 29.20
C PRO A 829 22.79 -47.95 27.98
N PHE A 830 23.67 -46.96 28.03
CA PHE A 830 24.78 -46.84 27.07
C PHE A 830 25.62 -48.08 27.13
N LYS A 831 25.70 -48.88 26.07
CA LYS A 831 26.83 -49.74 25.82
C LYS A 831 27.97 -48.87 25.33
N VAL A 832 29.07 -48.93 26.08
CA VAL A 832 30.39 -48.30 25.87
C VAL A 832 30.94 -48.57 24.49
#